data_a919a70d8827751442a6b2d446ccf0c9
#
_entry.id   a919a70d8827751442a6b2d446ccf0c9
#
_cell.length_a   1.000
_cell.length_b   1.000
_cell.length_c   1.000
_cell.angle_alpha   90.00
_cell.angle_beta   90.00
_cell.angle_gamma   90.00
#
_symmetry.space_group_name_H-M   'P 1'
#
loop_
_entity.id
_entity.type
_entity.pdbx_description
1 polymer ?
#
loop_
_entity_poly.entity_id
_entity_poly.type
_entity_poly.pdbx_seq_one_letter_code
_entity_poly.pdbx_strand_id
1 'polypeptide(L)'
;MSGRGGAGESPARTSTGDGPAASDTAAPGTPEAEGDRHGATANAADAPGGSEAEDGTAPGTAGAEDGTAPGGSEAADGTPGGSETENGTAPGGSEAEDGTAPGGSEAADGTPGESETENGTAPGGSEAADGAPGGSEAADGTAPGTAGAEGATGSDEAAQPALSEAEAELAAQKIERERIARRKAERQGPVDAGAKLSGKAADLLAAVRAVESGEKPSPVYFDEAPTSPRKPATAPATPPAPARPAPAAPSAAGIEDVRAVLARGGAPEALAGPAATALGEGAAEQLAHDPWRLLAVAGVRPTQADGFARALLGAEAGPGDERRATALVGWLLEQAALKGHTALDAPTLESALTQYGVPDPAESLEQAIGEGAVLVFHEPLGPPVAEGEEQPVRVLVGLEGYALAEESLADGLARLANTFNDPADWEKAASGAGPGADLVRAVSGHGLVTHTGGEAARAEPLALLTAARDLGLRVCLAAHAPAPGAVTVAGLLSGTQGPGRDADGQFAVDLLVVLDAPQLDVETAAALVESVPDGARLVLSGDPGVLGSAGPGRVFGDVLAARACPQLVSRTPDPGPIGELVSGIGIGELNQVDAPGKEVVIVPVRDAGEAVHRTVQLVAESVPRAFGIPADSVQVITPGHGGSAGTRALNAALKERLNPGPGRFGGFDPGDRVVHVPSPGRAEPGRVVSADAQGLHLDAAGARIVVPKEQVDSQVRHGWAVTAHQAVGARWPAVVVVLPGDAAQALSRDWVYSAFGRAERHLSVVHGVDQALPRAVAEVLPKPRTTRLTGLLRALVAAAQDQPE
;
A
#
# COMPACT_ATOMS: atom_id res chain seq x y z
N MET A 1 -30.90 -9.36 -69.19
CA MET A 1 -32.22 -8.86 -69.61
C MET A 1 -32.59 -7.85 -68.61
N SER A 2 -32.32 -6.61 -68.89
CA SER A 2 -33.23 -5.60 -69.37
C SER A 2 -34.22 -5.18 -68.31
N GLY A 3 -34.40 -4.01 -67.89
CA GLY A 3 -33.91 -2.69 -68.34
C GLY A 3 -34.64 -1.63 -67.52
N ARG A 4 -33.99 -0.51 -67.39
CA ARG A 4 -34.48 0.88 -67.56
C ARG A 4 -35.68 1.29 -66.68
N GLY A 5 -35.73 2.42 -66.07
CA GLY A 5 -35.12 3.71 -66.22
C GLY A 5 -36.03 4.80 -65.67
N GLY A 6 -35.56 5.91 -65.37
CA GLY A 6 -35.78 7.25 -65.65
C GLY A 6 -36.24 8.05 -64.38
N ALA A 7 -35.57 8.98 -63.84
CA ALA A 7 -35.21 10.37 -64.23
C ALA A 7 -36.38 11.35 -64.13
N GLY A 8 -36.09 12.44 -63.38
CA GLY A 8 -36.80 13.72 -63.58
C GLY A 8 -37.05 14.43 -62.26
N GLU A 9 -36.16 15.34 -61.86
CA GLU A 9 -36.21 16.80 -61.99
C GLU A 9 -36.93 17.58 -60.90
N SER A 10 -36.19 18.41 -60.29
CA SER A 10 -36.58 19.61 -59.54
C SER A 10 -37.19 20.65 -60.51
N PRO A 11 -38.00 21.65 -60.09
CA PRO A 11 -37.39 22.87 -59.57
C PRO A 11 -38.21 23.75 -58.57
N ALA A 12 -37.44 24.48 -57.76
CA ALA A 12 -37.40 25.87 -57.38
C ALA A 12 -38.65 26.82 -57.25
N ARG A 13 -38.55 27.65 -56.21
CA ARG A 13 -39.03 29.07 -56.03
C ARG A 13 -40.48 29.24 -55.61
N THR A 14 -40.85 30.15 -54.69
CA THR A 14 -40.57 31.52 -54.27
C THR A 14 -41.53 31.85 -53.12
N SER A 15 -41.23 32.49 -52.13
CA SER A 15 -41.21 33.91 -51.72
C SER A 15 -42.44 34.41 -50.97
N THR A 16 -42.17 35.34 -50.06
CA THR A 16 -42.97 36.41 -49.42
C THR A 16 -43.82 35.95 -48.22
N GLY A 17 -43.81 36.59 -47.09
CA GLY A 17 -43.47 37.89 -46.66
C GLY A 17 -44.11 38.17 -45.30
N ASP A 18 -43.60 39.11 -44.65
CA ASP A 18 -44.14 40.02 -43.64
C ASP A 18 -44.01 39.62 -42.15
N GLY A 19 -43.12 40.42 -41.52
CA GLY A 19 -43.16 40.67 -40.07
C GLY A 19 -44.27 41.66 -39.70
N PRO A 20 -44.31 42.35 -38.52
CA PRO A 20 -43.17 42.88 -37.81
C PRO A 20 -43.28 42.93 -36.26
N ALA A 21 -42.25 43.56 -35.67
CA ALA A 21 -42.17 44.37 -34.42
C ALA A 21 -42.00 43.58 -33.09
N ALA A 22 -40.87 43.74 -32.46
CA ALA A 22 -40.16 44.80 -31.72
C ALA A 22 -40.44 44.74 -30.23
N SER A 23 -39.39 44.63 -29.48
CA SER A 23 -38.81 45.54 -28.51
C SER A 23 -37.86 44.75 -27.59
N ASP A 24 -36.57 45.05 -27.62
CA ASP A 24 -35.81 46.01 -26.78
C ASP A 24 -35.57 45.50 -25.36
N THR A 25 -34.36 45.26 -24.94
CA THR A 25 -33.36 46.20 -24.38
C THR A 25 -32.11 45.37 -23.95
N ALA A 26 -30.98 45.61 -24.52
CA ALA A 26 -29.83 46.40 -24.09
C ALA A 26 -28.93 45.78 -23.02
N ALA A 27 -27.74 45.45 -23.49
CA ALA A 27 -26.51 45.42 -22.67
C ALA A 27 -25.95 46.85 -22.48
N PRO A 28 -25.09 47.10 -21.49
CA PRO A 28 -24.02 48.08 -21.74
C PRO A 28 -22.63 47.50 -21.43
N GLY A 29 -21.77 47.89 -22.33
CA GLY A 29 -20.37 47.80 -22.44
C GLY A 29 -19.59 48.76 -21.54
N THR A 30 -18.31 48.43 -21.51
CA THR A 30 -17.17 49.21 -21.01
C THR A 30 -17.07 50.63 -21.55
N PRO A 31 -16.35 51.49 -20.82
CA PRO A 31 -15.41 52.36 -21.51
C PRO A 31 -14.00 52.42 -20.88
N GLU A 32 -13.06 52.54 -21.79
CA GLU A 32 -11.67 52.98 -21.55
C GLU A 32 -11.56 54.52 -21.43
N ALA A 33 -10.50 54.93 -20.67
CA ALA A 33 -9.48 55.94 -20.95
C ALA A 33 -9.70 57.42 -20.76
N GLU A 34 -8.66 57.96 -20.17
CA GLU A 34 -7.97 59.22 -20.30
C GLU A 34 -8.49 60.51 -19.63
N GLY A 35 -7.63 61.01 -18.82
CA GLY A 35 -7.07 62.33 -19.04
C GLY A 35 -7.18 63.40 -17.95
N ASP A 36 -6.07 63.65 -17.34
CA ASP A 36 -5.44 64.95 -17.04
C ASP A 36 -5.92 65.88 -15.92
N ARG A 37 -4.96 66.09 -14.99
CA ARG A 37 -4.36 67.36 -14.49
C ARG A 37 -5.06 68.29 -13.54
N HIS A 38 -4.22 68.72 -12.59
CA HIS A 38 -4.18 69.96 -11.75
C HIS A 38 -5.07 69.90 -10.50
N GLY A 39 -4.59 70.25 -9.38
CA GLY A 39 -3.46 70.94 -8.83
C GLY A 39 -3.75 71.32 -7.39
N ALA A 40 -2.69 71.37 -6.68
CA ALA A 40 -2.28 72.29 -5.61
C ALA A 40 -3.07 72.59 -4.35
N THR A 41 -2.25 72.59 -3.29
CA THR A 41 -2.23 73.42 -2.04
C THR A 41 -2.95 72.77 -0.83
N ALA A 42 -2.17 72.38 0.13
CA ALA A 42 -1.44 73.05 1.21
C ALA A 42 -2.24 73.22 2.49
N ASN A 43 -1.53 72.91 3.51
CA ASN A 43 -1.48 73.36 4.92
C ASN A 43 -1.91 72.32 5.94
N ALA A 44 -1.04 71.86 6.74
CA ALA A 44 -0.12 72.40 7.74
C ALA A 44 -0.75 72.33 9.17
N ALA A 45 0.15 71.90 10.04
CA ALA A 45 0.21 72.10 11.47
C ALA A 45 -0.59 71.09 12.31
N ASP A 46 -0.09 70.41 13.30
CA ASP A 46 0.88 70.83 14.36
C ASP A 46 1.48 69.61 15.06
N ALA A 47 2.75 69.64 15.33
CA ALA A 47 3.42 68.96 16.39
C ALA A 47 3.50 69.90 17.59
N PRO A 48 3.84 69.47 18.81
CA PRO A 48 5.20 69.39 19.27
C PRO A 48 5.49 68.30 20.34
N GLY A 49 6.63 67.93 20.41
CA GLY A 49 7.80 68.19 21.21
C GLY A 49 8.18 67.01 22.03
N GLY A 50 9.35 66.49 21.95
CA GLY A 50 10.68 66.87 22.39
C GLY A 50 11.00 66.12 23.66
N SER A 51 12.11 65.64 23.97
CA SER A 51 13.52 66.00 23.81
C SER A 51 14.40 64.86 24.41
N GLU A 52 15.50 64.65 23.75
CA GLU A 52 16.93 64.72 24.20
C GLU A 52 17.45 63.44 24.83
N ALA A 53 18.30 62.66 24.23
CA ALA A 53 19.75 62.87 23.89
C ALA A 53 20.63 63.00 25.13
N GLU A 54 21.58 62.08 25.23
CA GLU A 54 23.05 62.20 25.36
C GLU A 54 23.60 60.85 25.84
N ASP A 55 24.47 60.21 25.08
CA ASP A 55 25.87 60.32 24.88
C ASP A 55 26.72 59.97 26.09
N GLY A 56 27.65 59.04 25.93
CA GLY A 56 28.64 58.73 26.92
C GLY A 56 29.38 57.42 26.77
N THR A 57 30.28 57.36 25.80
CA THR A 57 31.71 56.98 25.90
C THR A 57 32.09 55.71 26.70
N ALA A 58 32.76 54.80 26.03
CA ALA A 58 33.81 53.92 26.64
C ALA A 58 35.04 54.78 27.07
N PRO A 59 35.95 54.36 27.93
CA PRO A 59 36.80 53.19 27.77
C PRO A 59 37.33 52.55 29.08
N GLY A 60 37.94 51.35 28.96
CA GLY A 60 39.18 51.14 29.61
C GLY A 60 39.34 50.12 30.72
N THR A 61 40.04 49.09 30.36
CA THR A 61 41.21 48.45 31.04
C THR A 61 41.07 47.68 32.33
N ALA A 62 41.50 46.44 32.22
CA ALA A 62 42.51 45.77 33.06
C ALA A 62 42.17 45.32 34.47
N GLY A 63 42.42 44.06 34.73
CA GLY A 63 42.60 43.48 36.04
C GLY A 63 42.54 41.96 35.99
N ALA A 64 43.69 41.39 35.84
CA ALA A 64 43.99 39.97 36.04
C ALA A 64 43.85 39.65 37.55
N GLU A 65 43.54 38.37 37.82
CA GLU A 65 44.28 37.46 38.66
C GLU A 65 43.50 36.19 38.95
N ASP A 66 44.11 35.16 38.55
CA ASP A 66 44.61 33.98 39.29
C ASP A 66 43.62 33.09 39.99
N GLY A 67 43.68 31.86 39.61
CA GLY A 67 43.21 30.76 40.42
C GLY A 67 43.18 29.41 39.69
N THR A 68 44.36 28.91 39.40
CA THR A 68 44.82 27.52 39.58
C THR A 68 44.01 26.36 38.99
N ALA A 69 44.52 25.82 37.94
CA ALA A 69 44.36 24.39 37.58
C ALA A 69 45.23 23.52 38.50
N PRO A 70 44.95 22.27 38.69
CA PRO A 70 45.81 21.25 38.12
C PRO A 70 44.95 20.10 37.49
N GLY A 71 45.23 19.64 36.36
CA GLY A 71 46.35 18.79 36.04
C GLY A 71 45.89 17.43 35.67
N GLY A 72 46.30 16.92 34.60
CA GLY A 72 46.51 15.51 34.29
C GLY A 72 45.52 14.96 33.26
N SER A 73 45.90 14.96 32.12
CA SER A 73 46.63 13.95 31.34
C SER A 73 45.74 12.86 30.77
N GLU A 74 46.01 12.73 29.58
CA GLU A 74 46.05 11.58 28.69
C GLU A 74 44.86 11.46 27.73
N ALA A 75 45.22 11.90 26.54
CA ALA A 75 44.62 11.49 25.29
C ALA A 75 44.71 9.97 25.20
N ALA A 76 43.54 9.36 25.06
CA ALA A 76 43.45 8.05 24.47
C ALA A 76 42.63 8.22 23.18
N ASP A 77 43.35 8.10 22.09
CA ASP A 77 42.81 7.79 20.79
C ASP A 77 41.82 6.64 20.91
N GLY A 78 40.58 6.92 20.72
CA GLY A 78 39.49 5.98 20.55
C GLY A 78 38.63 6.43 19.40
N THR A 79 38.99 6.01 18.23
CA THR A 79 38.13 6.07 17.06
C THR A 79 36.85 5.32 17.37
N PRO A 80 35.69 5.95 17.44
CA PRO A 80 34.43 5.20 17.39
C PRO A 80 34.11 4.97 15.92
N GLY A 81 34.40 3.79 15.44
CA GLY A 81 33.74 3.22 14.30
C GLY A 81 32.33 2.87 14.71
N GLY A 82 31.45 3.82 14.59
CA GLY A 82 30.00 3.62 14.72
C GLY A 82 29.37 4.03 13.44
N SER A 83 29.19 3.11 12.53
CA SER A 83 28.19 3.25 11.49
C SER A 83 26.85 2.90 12.12
N GLU A 84 26.31 3.78 12.90
CA GLU A 84 24.91 3.76 13.24
C GLU A 84 24.17 4.33 12.04
N THR A 85 23.64 3.46 11.21
CA THR A 85 22.51 3.79 10.40
C THR A 85 21.30 3.85 11.33
N GLU A 86 21.16 4.93 12.04
CA GLU A 86 19.89 5.28 12.65
C GLU A 86 18.92 5.64 11.53
N ASN A 87 18.21 4.65 11.07
CA ASN A 87 16.90 4.87 10.54
C ASN A 87 15.97 5.17 11.72
N GLY A 88 15.97 6.41 12.13
CA GLY A 88 15.02 6.95 13.08
C GLY A 88 13.66 6.94 12.44
N THR A 89 12.93 5.86 12.63
CA THR A 89 11.53 5.80 12.32
C THR A 89 10.81 6.58 13.40
N ALA A 90 10.23 7.69 13.01
CA ALA A 90 9.24 8.34 13.85
C ALA A 90 8.09 7.32 14.09
N PRO A 91 7.60 7.20 15.30
CA PRO A 91 6.44 6.35 15.56
C PRO A 91 5.23 6.88 14.80
N GLY A 92 4.60 6.03 14.01
CA GLY A 92 3.36 6.35 13.31
C GLY A 92 3.54 6.94 11.92
N GLY A 93 4.10 6.22 11.03
CA GLY A 93 4.18 6.62 9.63
C GLY A 93 5.30 5.88 8.95
N SER A 94 5.26 4.57 9.03
CA SER A 94 6.09 3.78 8.16
C SER A 94 5.36 3.64 6.86
N GLU A 95 5.59 4.55 5.97
CA GLU A 95 5.45 4.25 4.56
C GLU A 95 6.26 2.99 4.33
N ALA A 96 5.63 2.01 3.71
CA ALA A 96 6.31 0.79 3.31
C ALA A 96 7.20 1.11 2.12
N GLU A 97 8.17 1.96 2.38
CA GLU A 97 9.18 2.28 1.43
C GLU A 97 10.44 1.54 1.78
N ASP A 98 10.88 0.90 0.81
CA ASP A 98 12.21 0.38 0.65
C ASP A 98 12.82 -0.37 1.80
N GLY A 99 12.58 -1.61 1.77
CA GLY A 99 13.57 -2.60 2.09
C GLY A 99 14.49 -2.36 3.26
N THR A 100 14.28 -1.30 3.99
CA THR A 100 14.97 -1.13 5.25
C THR A 100 14.06 -1.66 6.33
N ALA A 101 13.94 -2.97 6.34
CA ALA A 101 13.53 -3.58 7.57
C ALA A 101 14.47 -3.09 8.65
N PRO A 102 13.94 -2.67 9.79
CA PRO A 102 14.74 -2.59 10.99
C PRO A 102 15.01 -4.02 11.45
N GLY A 103 16.08 -4.48 11.09
CA GLY A 103 16.56 -5.82 11.28
C GLY A 103 17.71 -5.97 10.31
N GLY A 104 18.62 -5.03 10.43
CA GLY A 104 19.91 -5.16 9.81
C GLY A 104 20.46 -6.50 10.24
N SER A 105 20.80 -7.31 9.32
CA SER A 105 21.83 -8.27 9.51
C SER A 105 23.07 -7.54 10.03
N GLU A 106 23.16 -7.38 11.33
CA GLU A 106 24.45 -7.45 11.93
C GLU A 106 24.87 -8.89 11.69
N ALA A 107 25.65 -9.07 10.62
CA ALA A 107 26.50 -10.22 10.53
C ALA A 107 27.31 -10.20 11.82
N ALA A 108 27.05 -11.15 12.68
CA ALA A 108 27.97 -11.44 13.76
C ALA A 108 29.33 -11.66 13.09
N ASP A 109 30.27 -10.82 13.42
CA ASP A 109 31.68 -11.06 13.20
C ASP A 109 32.05 -12.38 13.86
N GLY A 110 31.99 -13.42 13.05
CA GLY A 110 32.70 -14.65 13.31
C GLY A 110 34.15 -14.42 12.93
N THR A 111 35.01 -14.39 13.89
CA THR A 111 36.45 -14.38 13.81
C THR A 111 36.95 -15.21 12.65
N PRO A 112 37.75 -14.69 11.73
CA PRO A 112 38.41 -15.52 10.71
C PRO A 112 39.57 -16.28 11.35
N GLY A 113 39.41 -17.57 11.36
CA GLY A 113 40.52 -18.49 11.46
C GLY A 113 41.31 -18.47 10.18
N GLU A 114 42.58 -18.10 10.28
CA GLU A 114 43.57 -18.17 9.22
C GLU A 114 43.69 -19.62 8.71
N SER A 115 43.55 -19.81 7.41
CA SER A 115 44.28 -20.87 6.70
C SER A 115 44.58 -20.42 5.29
N GLU A 116 45.83 -20.12 5.11
CA GLU A 116 46.50 -20.01 3.82
C GLU A 116 46.31 -21.32 3.03
N THR A 117 45.95 -21.24 1.77
CA THR A 117 46.46 -22.12 0.73
C THR A 117 46.45 -21.39 -0.61
N GLU A 118 47.58 -21.52 -1.19
CA GLU A 118 48.07 -20.98 -2.47
C GLU A 118 47.32 -21.38 -3.70
N ASN A 119 47.35 -20.44 -4.65
CA ASN A 119 47.59 -20.54 -6.09
C ASN A 119 47.19 -21.83 -6.86
N GLY A 120 46.33 -21.60 -7.82
CA GLY A 120 46.13 -22.54 -8.94
C GLY A 120 45.38 -21.92 -10.11
N THR A 121 46.10 -21.21 -10.92
CA THR A 121 46.03 -20.97 -12.38
C THR A 121 44.87 -21.61 -13.14
N ALA A 122 44.11 -20.75 -13.86
CA ALA A 122 43.35 -21.15 -15.05
C ALA A 122 44.32 -21.54 -16.18
N PRO A 123 43.91 -22.31 -17.16
CA PRO A 123 43.20 -21.81 -18.32
C PRO A 123 42.27 -22.81 -19.07
N GLY A 124 41.25 -22.22 -19.68
CA GLY A 124 40.97 -22.42 -21.11
C GLY A 124 40.24 -23.65 -21.60
N GLY A 125 39.19 -23.39 -22.33
CA GLY A 125 38.95 -24.09 -23.59
C GLY A 125 37.72 -25.01 -23.64
N SER A 126 36.66 -24.51 -24.17
CA SER A 126 35.95 -24.85 -25.40
C SER A 126 35.35 -26.27 -25.52
N GLU A 127 34.14 -26.20 -26.00
CA GLU A 127 33.48 -26.93 -27.07
C GLU A 127 32.36 -27.90 -26.69
N ALA A 128 31.29 -27.63 -27.39
CA ALA A 128 30.05 -28.35 -27.54
C ALA A 128 30.21 -29.80 -28.02
N ALA A 129 29.26 -30.64 -27.73
CA ALA A 129 28.49 -31.43 -28.71
C ALA A 129 27.54 -32.42 -28.04
N ASP A 130 26.30 -32.31 -28.48
CA ASP A 130 25.29 -33.32 -28.83
C ASP A 130 25.43 -34.78 -28.35
N GLY A 131 24.28 -35.33 -27.91
CA GLY A 131 24.01 -36.72 -28.04
C GLY A 131 23.17 -37.37 -26.95
N ALA A 132 21.85 -37.38 -27.12
CA ALA A 132 21.04 -38.52 -26.65
C ALA A 132 21.03 -39.60 -27.75
N PRO A 133 20.43 -40.81 -27.61
CA PRO A 133 19.74 -41.47 -26.50
C PRO A 133 20.06 -42.96 -26.34
N GLY A 134 19.44 -43.63 -25.42
CA GLY A 134 19.12 -45.09 -25.55
C GLY A 134 19.65 -45.99 -24.45
N GLY A 135 18.75 -46.50 -23.66
CA GLY A 135 18.37 -47.91 -23.76
C GLY A 135 18.84 -48.79 -22.62
N SER A 136 17.93 -49.22 -21.81
CA SER A 136 17.57 -50.59 -21.39
C SER A 136 18.52 -51.48 -20.60
N GLU A 137 17.83 -52.15 -19.68
CA GLU A 137 17.96 -53.53 -19.16
C GLU A 137 18.82 -53.73 -17.94
N ALA A 138 18.19 -54.03 -16.81
CA ALA A 138 17.78 -55.29 -16.22
C ALA A 138 18.90 -56.25 -15.86
N ALA A 139 18.90 -56.66 -14.60
CA ALA A 139 18.98 -58.02 -14.04
C ALA A 139 19.73 -57.99 -12.71
N ASP A 140 19.01 -58.34 -11.66
CA ASP A 140 18.93 -59.66 -11.03
C ASP A 140 20.17 -60.10 -10.22
N GLY A 141 19.95 -60.50 -8.97
CA GLY A 141 20.88 -61.38 -8.32
C GLY A 141 21.00 -61.31 -6.80
N THR A 142 20.02 -61.87 -6.13
CA THR A 142 20.18 -62.89 -5.09
C THR A 142 20.97 -62.62 -3.81
N ALA A 143 20.25 -62.69 -2.67
CA ALA A 143 20.78 -63.06 -1.37
C ALA A 143 21.31 -64.55 -1.41
N PRO A 144 22.01 -65.14 -0.47
CA PRO A 144 21.60 -65.28 0.96
C PRO A 144 22.73 -65.45 2.00
N GLY A 145 22.33 -65.44 3.26
CA GLY A 145 22.79 -66.46 4.21
C GLY A 145 23.63 -66.03 5.39
N THR A 146 23.00 -66.06 6.47
CA THR A 146 23.13 -66.88 7.75
C THR A 146 24.28 -66.57 8.69
N ALA A 147 23.90 -66.27 9.88
CA ALA A 147 23.87 -67.02 11.17
C ALA A 147 24.95 -66.67 12.19
N GLY A 148 24.52 -66.60 13.41
CA GLY A 148 25.28 -66.86 14.63
C GLY A 148 25.11 -65.76 15.66
N ALA A 149 24.25 -65.83 16.59
CA ALA A 149 23.96 -66.56 17.83
C ALA A 149 24.79 -66.06 19.01
N GLU A 150 24.01 -65.85 20.11
CA GLU A 150 24.31 -65.81 21.53
C GLU A 150 24.87 -64.48 22.11
N GLY A 151 24.37 -63.99 23.25
CA GLY A 151 23.44 -64.40 24.25
C GLY A 151 23.18 -63.32 25.29
N ALA A 152 22.00 -63.37 25.79
CA ALA A 152 21.47 -63.18 27.15
C ALA A 152 21.96 -62.01 28.04
N THR A 153 21.12 -61.19 28.59
CA THR A 153 20.20 -61.18 29.70
C THR A 153 19.68 -59.79 29.89
N GLY A 154 18.45 -59.48 29.89
CA GLY A 154 17.41 -59.59 30.92
C GLY A 154 17.16 -58.28 31.61
N SER A 155 16.05 -57.54 31.25
CA SER A 155 15.12 -57.01 32.26
C SER A 155 13.89 -56.44 31.55
N ASP A 156 12.76 -56.92 32.01
CA ASP A 156 11.41 -56.48 31.62
C ASP A 156 11.18 -55.01 31.86
N GLU A 157 10.74 -54.32 30.81
CA GLU A 157 9.86 -53.18 30.97
C GLU A 157 8.93 -53.17 29.74
N ALA A 158 7.65 -53.20 30.02
CA ALA A 158 6.58 -53.39 29.04
C ALA A 158 6.53 -52.23 28.04
N ALA A 159 6.95 -52.48 26.83
CA ALA A 159 6.74 -51.60 25.70
C ALA A 159 5.26 -51.69 25.27
N GLN A 160 4.54 -50.58 25.39
CA GLN A 160 3.27 -50.39 24.70
C GLN A 160 3.55 -50.41 23.19
N PRO A 161 2.69 -51.02 22.39
CA PRO A 161 2.87 -51.03 20.94
C PRO A 161 2.76 -49.61 20.42
N ALA A 162 3.75 -49.17 19.69
CA ALA A 162 3.71 -47.92 18.92
C ALA A 162 2.51 -48.01 17.95
N LEU A 163 1.60 -47.07 18.07
CA LEU A 163 0.50 -46.86 17.14
C LEU A 163 1.10 -46.65 15.74
N SER A 164 0.50 -47.23 14.71
CA SER A 164 0.90 -46.95 13.33
C SER A 164 0.69 -45.45 13.02
N GLU A 165 1.49 -44.89 12.16
CA GLU A 165 1.46 -43.47 11.78
C GLU A 165 0.04 -43.02 11.38
N ALA A 166 -0.71 -43.87 10.69
CA ALA A 166 -2.11 -43.67 10.37
C ALA A 166 -3.06 -43.61 11.57
N GLU A 167 -2.79 -44.38 12.63
CA GLU A 167 -3.58 -44.38 13.87
C GLU A 167 -3.26 -43.14 14.74
N ALA A 168 -2.01 -42.65 14.68
CA ALA A 168 -1.60 -41.43 15.35
C ALA A 168 -2.24 -40.19 14.66
N GLU A 169 -2.30 -40.21 13.36
CA GLU A 169 -2.94 -39.13 12.58
C GLU A 169 -4.47 -39.13 12.78
N LEU A 170 -5.12 -40.28 12.79
CA LEU A 170 -6.55 -40.38 13.11
C LEU A 170 -6.86 -39.93 14.56
N ALA A 171 -5.94 -40.17 15.48
CA ALA A 171 -6.08 -39.70 16.85
C ALA A 171 -5.92 -38.17 16.93
N ALA A 172 -4.96 -37.59 16.17
CA ALA A 172 -4.77 -36.16 16.09
C ALA A 172 -5.98 -35.44 15.43
N GLN A 173 -6.52 -35.99 14.35
CA GLN A 173 -7.75 -35.45 13.70
C GLN A 173 -8.96 -35.53 14.63
N LYS A 174 -9.05 -36.56 15.47
CA LYS A 174 -10.13 -36.69 16.45
C LYS A 174 -10.03 -35.64 17.54
N ILE A 175 -8.83 -35.39 18.04
CA ILE A 175 -8.56 -34.33 19.03
C ILE A 175 -8.89 -32.96 18.44
N GLU A 176 -8.53 -32.70 17.19
CA GLU A 176 -8.81 -31.44 16.53
C GLU A 176 -10.32 -31.22 16.31
N ARG A 177 -11.06 -32.24 15.90
CA ARG A 177 -12.53 -32.16 15.80
C ARG A 177 -13.20 -31.92 17.15
N GLU A 178 -12.70 -32.53 18.20
CA GLU A 178 -13.23 -32.33 19.58
C GLU A 178 -12.91 -30.92 20.07
N ARG A 179 -11.75 -30.35 19.69
CA ARG A 179 -11.31 -28.99 20.01
C ARG A 179 -12.15 -27.94 19.28
N ILE A 180 -12.42 -28.16 17.97
CA ILE A 180 -13.31 -27.33 17.18
C ILE A 180 -14.74 -27.37 17.73
N ALA A 181 -15.24 -28.55 18.08
CA ALA A 181 -16.56 -28.71 18.69
C ALA A 181 -16.67 -28.00 20.05
N ARG A 182 -15.59 -28.03 20.84
CA ARG A 182 -15.53 -27.36 22.15
C ARG A 182 -15.50 -25.84 22.00
N ARG A 183 -14.69 -25.32 21.08
CA ARG A 183 -14.70 -23.87 20.76
C ARG A 183 -16.04 -23.40 20.20
N LYS A 184 -16.70 -24.23 19.39
CA LYS A 184 -18.04 -23.94 18.87
C LYS A 184 -19.09 -23.95 19.99
N ALA A 185 -18.96 -24.83 20.97
CA ALA A 185 -19.82 -24.86 22.15
C ALA A 185 -19.55 -23.70 23.14
N GLU A 186 -18.30 -23.24 23.25
CA GLU A 186 -17.91 -22.10 24.09
C GLU A 186 -18.33 -20.76 23.48
N ARG A 187 -18.32 -20.63 22.17
CA ARG A 187 -18.89 -19.47 21.44
C ARG A 187 -20.42 -19.44 21.43
N GLN A 188 -21.08 -20.57 21.67
CA GLN A 188 -22.49 -20.67 21.94
C GLN A 188 -22.74 -20.69 23.45
N GLY A 189 -22.35 -19.62 24.14
CA GLY A 189 -22.72 -19.43 25.54
C GLY A 189 -24.24 -19.57 25.72
N PRO A 190 -24.73 -20.00 26.90
CA PRO A 190 -26.15 -20.25 27.12
C PRO A 190 -26.92 -18.97 26.84
N VAL A 191 -27.68 -18.98 25.75
CA VAL A 191 -28.70 -17.96 25.49
C VAL A 191 -29.73 -18.13 26.59
N ASP A 192 -29.90 -17.13 27.44
CA ASP A 192 -30.88 -17.09 28.51
C ASP A 192 -32.25 -17.52 27.96
N ALA A 193 -32.75 -18.63 28.43
CA ALA A 193 -34.01 -19.22 28.08
C ALA A 193 -35.17 -18.38 28.62
N GLY A 194 -35.37 -17.20 28.13
CA GLY A 194 -36.39 -16.26 28.61
C GLY A 194 -36.74 -15.13 27.64
N ALA A 195 -35.93 -14.86 26.61
CA ALA A 195 -36.24 -13.83 25.63
C ALA A 195 -37.24 -14.35 24.60
N LYS A 196 -38.48 -13.92 24.66
CA LYS A 196 -39.51 -14.17 23.63
C LYS A 196 -39.08 -13.49 22.34
N LEU A 197 -38.68 -14.27 21.35
CA LEU A 197 -38.50 -13.82 19.96
C LEU A 197 -39.85 -13.31 19.46
N SER A 198 -39.93 -12.09 19.01
CA SER A 198 -41.17 -11.51 18.42
C SER A 198 -40.93 -11.16 16.95
N GLY A 199 -41.96 -11.30 16.12
CA GLY A 199 -41.94 -10.93 14.71
C GLY A 199 -41.37 -12.03 13.80
N LYS A 200 -40.93 -11.64 12.61
CA LYS A 200 -40.50 -12.53 11.51
C LYS A 200 -39.48 -13.62 11.91
N ALA A 201 -38.68 -13.40 12.93
CA ALA A 201 -37.72 -14.38 13.41
C ALA A 201 -38.39 -15.54 14.16
N ALA A 202 -39.52 -15.30 14.86
CA ALA A 202 -40.29 -16.35 15.50
C ALA A 202 -41.04 -17.21 14.48
N ASP A 203 -41.53 -16.60 13.41
CA ASP A 203 -42.25 -17.26 12.31
C ASP A 203 -41.30 -18.13 11.46
N LEU A 204 -40.06 -17.65 11.23
CA LEU A 204 -39.02 -18.42 10.53
C LEU A 204 -38.59 -19.66 11.34
N LEU A 205 -38.47 -19.51 12.64
CA LEU A 205 -38.11 -20.61 13.53
C LEU A 205 -39.24 -21.64 13.64
N ALA A 206 -40.49 -21.19 13.54
CA ALA A 206 -41.65 -22.07 13.46
C ALA A 206 -41.72 -22.84 12.12
N ALA A 207 -41.40 -22.16 11.01
CA ALA A 207 -41.32 -22.78 9.69
C ALA A 207 -40.19 -23.84 9.61
N VAL A 208 -39.01 -23.58 10.16
CA VAL A 208 -37.92 -24.55 10.21
C VAL A 208 -38.28 -25.76 11.06
N ARG A 209 -38.93 -25.59 12.19
CA ARG A 209 -39.38 -26.70 13.03
C ARG A 209 -40.49 -27.53 12.35
N ALA A 210 -41.38 -26.89 11.58
CA ALA A 210 -42.36 -27.61 10.81
C ALA A 210 -41.75 -28.50 9.72
N VAL A 211 -40.70 -28.02 9.05
CA VAL A 211 -39.93 -28.79 8.07
C VAL A 211 -39.19 -29.98 8.74
N GLU A 212 -38.57 -29.73 9.89
CA GLU A 212 -37.88 -30.80 10.63
C GLU A 212 -38.83 -31.89 11.19
N SER A 213 -40.08 -31.52 11.48
CA SER A 213 -41.10 -32.45 11.94
C SER A 213 -41.92 -33.11 10.80
N GLY A 214 -41.62 -32.80 9.53
CA GLY A 214 -42.25 -33.42 8.37
C GLY A 214 -43.64 -32.84 8.03
N GLU A 215 -44.04 -31.74 8.66
CA GLU A 215 -45.27 -31.00 8.34
C GLU A 215 -45.01 -29.94 7.28
N LYS A 216 -45.94 -29.85 6.29
CA LYS A 216 -45.86 -28.79 5.26
C LYS A 216 -46.21 -27.46 5.87
N PRO A 217 -45.33 -26.43 5.73
CA PRO A 217 -45.60 -25.06 6.20
C PRO A 217 -46.82 -24.47 5.50
N SER A 218 -47.67 -23.76 6.27
CA SER A 218 -48.86 -23.12 5.75
C SER A 218 -48.50 -21.98 4.79
N PRO A 219 -49.25 -21.77 3.68
CA PRO A 219 -48.89 -20.88 2.57
C PRO A 219 -49.23 -19.41 2.81
N VAL A 220 -49.00 -18.87 3.99
CA VAL A 220 -49.35 -17.45 4.32
C VAL A 220 -48.28 -16.42 3.85
N TYR A 221 -47.23 -16.86 3.19
CA TYR A 221 -46.12 -16.00 2.78
C TYR A 221 -46.16 -15.47 1.35
N PHE A 222 -47.18 -15.80 0.52
CA PHE A 222 -47.17 -15.48 -0.90
C PHE A 222 -48.39 -14.76 -1.46
N ASP A 223 -49.20 -14.09 -0.64
CA ASP A 223 -50.32 -13.30 -1.15
C ASP A 223 -50.26 -11.85 -0.63
N GLU A 224 -49.54 -11.01 -1.37
CA GLU A 224 -49.87 -9.59 -1.49
C GLU A 224 -49.55 -9.12 -2.91
N ALA A 225 -50.60 -8.98 -3.72
CA ALA A 225 -50.54 -8.46 -5.08
C ALA A 225 -50.23 -6.94 -5.07
N PRO A 226 -49.54 -6.40 -6.10
CA PRO A 226 -49.12 -4.99 -6.13
C PRO A 226 -50.31 -4.05 -6.41
N THR A 227 -50.55 -3.16 -5.50
CA THR A 227 -51.43 -2.02 -5.72
C THR A 227 -50.66 -0.86 -6.36
N SER A 228 -51.32 -0.28 -7.38
CA SER A 228 -50.93 0.79 -8.29
C SER A 228 -50.34 2.07 -7.64
N PRO A 229 -49.57 2.87 -8.38
CA PRO A 229 -48.66 3.89 -7.82
C PRO A 229 -49.38 5.16 -7.35
N ARG A 230 -49.13 5.54 -6.13
CA ARG A 230 -49.51 6.80 -5.55
C ARG A 230 -48.36 7.78 -5.64
N LYS A 231 -48.58 8.98 -6.15
CA LYS A 231 -47.70 10.11 -6.31
C LYS A 231 -46.88 10.41 -5.06
N PRO A 232 -45.57 10.77 -5.17
CA PRO A 232 -44.72 10.91 -4.00
C PRO A 232 -45.01 12.19 -3.20
N ALA A 233 -45.24 12.01 -1.92
CA ALA A 233 -45.14 13.06 -0.92
C ALA A 233 -43.74 12.98 -0.33
N THR A 234 -43.09 14.12 -0.21
CA THR A 234 -41.77 14.34 0.38
C THR A 234 -41.69 13.68 1.75
N ALA A 235 -40.89 12.63 1.87
CA ALA A 235 -40.61 11.97 3.13
C ALA A 235 -39.44 12.68 3.83
N PRO A 236 -39.48 12.78 5.17
CA PRO A 236 -38.34 13.30 5.93
C PRO A 236 -37.15 12.34 5.86
N ALA A 237 -35.95 12.90 5.77
CA ALA A 237 -34.71 12.19 5.69
C ALA A 237 -34.59 11.13 6.80
N THR A 238 -34.45 9.88 6.39
CA THR A 238 -34.12 8.75 7.27
C THR A 238 -32.69 8.93 7.76
N PRO A 239 -32.41 8.75 9.05
CA PRO A 239 -31.04 8.82 9.55
C PRO A 239 -30.20 7.72 8.93
N PRO A 240 -28.92 7.98 8.65
CA PRO A 240 -28.03 6.99 8.05
C PRO A 240 -27.96 5.74 8.93
N ALA A 241 -27.93 4.57 8.29
CA ALA A 241 -27.70 3.30 8.95
C ALA A 241 -26.43 3.35 9.81
N PRO A 242 -26.42 2.69 10.98
CA PRO A 242 -25.26 2.75 11.86
C PRO A 242 -24.06 2.15 11.14
N ALA A 243 -23.06 3.01 10.87
CA ALA A 243 -21.74 2.59 10.50
C ALA A 243 -21.24 1.54 11.52
N ARG A 244 -20.59 0.49 11.08
CA ARG A 244 -19.85 -0.41 11.98
C ARG A 244 -19.14 0.46 13.02
N PRO A 245 -19.31 0.20 14.32
CA PRO A 245 -18.66 1.04 15.31
C PRO A 245 -17.15 0.98 15.04
N ALA A 246 -16.60 2.14 14.71
CA ALA A 246 -15.15 2.32 14.75
C ALA A 246 -14.68 1.90 16.14
N PRO A 247 -13.51 1.24 16.27
CA PRO A 247 -12.95 0.91 17.57
C PRO A 247 -13.01 2.16 18.45
N ALA A 248 -13.61 2.06 19.62
CA ALA A 248 -13.76 3.18 20.50
C ALA A 248 -12.39 3.77 20.79
N ALA A 249 -12.22 5.06 20.59
CA ALA A 249 -10.97 5.73 20.93
C ALA A 249 -10.63 5.45 22.41
N PRO A 250 -9.36 5.12 22.73
CA PRO A 250 -8.97 4.80 24.08
C PRO A 250 -9.32 5.94 25.02
N SER A 251 -9.86 5.61 26.20
CA SER A 251 -10.22 6.62 27.19
C SER A 251 -8.97 7.31 27.74
N ALA A 252 -9.08 8.57 28.12
CA ALA A 252 -7.97 9.30 28.73
C ALA A 252 -7.45 8.61 30.01
N ALA A 253 -8.32 7.94 30.78
CA ALA A 253 -7.93 7.12 31.93
C ALA A 253 -7.12 5.90 31.51
N GLY A 254 -7.55 5.17 30.46
CA GLY A 254 -6.82 4.02 29.95
C GLY A 254 -5.43 4.39 29.42
N ILE A 255 -5.28 5.54 28.79
CA ILE A 255 -3.96 6.06 28.35
C ILE A 255 -3.09 6.36 29.56
N GLU A 256 -3.64 6.92 30.65
CA GLU A 256 -2.88 7.23 31.87
C GLU A 256 -2.43 5.94 32.57
N ASP A 257 -3.29 4.92 32.63
CA ASP A 257 -2.94 3.61 33.18
C ASP A 257 -1.80 2.95 32.39
N VAL A 258 -1.85 3.01 31.06
CA VAL A 258 -0.77 2.53 30.18
C VAL A 258 0.51 3.32 30.43
N ARG A 259 0.44 4.67 30.56
CA ARG A 259 1.60 5.50 30.89
C ARG A 259 2.26 5.09 32.17
N ALA A 260 1.48 4.79 33.21
CA ALA A 260 1.99 4.32 34.49
C ALA A 260 2.74 2.96 34.35
N VAL A 261 2.27 2.05 33.50
CA VAL A 261 2.95 0.77 33.23
C VAL A 261 4.23 1.00 32.43
N LEU A 262 4.20 1.84 31.41
CA LEU A 262 5.37 2.19 30.60
C LEU A 262 6.47 2.83 31.47
N ALA A 263 6.12 3.75 32.35
CA ALA A 263 7.06 4.40 33.27
C ALA A 263 7.74 3.38 34.22
N ARG A 264 7.01 2.40 34.73
CA ARG A 264 7.57 1.33 35.56
C ARG A 264 8.59 0.47 34.82
N GLY A 265 8.33 0.20 33.53
CA GLY A 265 9.21 -0.58 32.67
C GLY A 265 10.29 0.25 31.97
N GLY A 266 10.36 1.57 32.22
CA GLY A 266 11.36 2.46 31.63
C GLY A 266 11.15 2.71 30.13
N ALA A 267 9.94 2.46 29.59
CA ALA A 267 9.60 2.76 28.22
C ALA A 267 9.12 4.22 28.06
N PRO A 268 9.30 4.82 26.87
CA PRO A 268 8.89 6.20 26.61
C PRO A 268 7.38 6.42 26.83
N GLU A 269 7.03 7.47 27.56
CA GLU A 269 5.62 7.83 27.83
C GLU A 269 4.83 8.16 26.55
N ALA A 270 5.53 8.61 25.50
CA ALA A 270 4.92 8.89 24.19
C ALA A 270 4.24 7.65 23.56
N LEU A 271 4.63 6.43 23.98
CA LEU A 271 4.00 5.20 23.50
C LEU A 271 2.63 4.92 24.15
N ALA A 272 2.21 5.68 25.17
CA ALA A 272 0.98 5.37 25.90
C ALA A 272 -0.28 5.44 25.03
N GLY A 273 -0.43 6.48 24.22
CA GLY A 273 -1.54 6.60 23.27
C GLY A 273 -1.54 5.49 22.20
N PRO A 274 -0.43 5.31 21.46
CA PRO A 274 -0.27 4.22 20.50
C PRO A 274 -0.53 2.83 21.10
N ALA A 275 -0.01 2.54 22.32
CA ALA A 275 -0.20 1.26 22.98
C ALA A 275 -1.67 1.03 23.40
N ALA A 276 -2.32 2.07 23.95
CA ALA A 276 -3.75 2.00 24.26
C ALA A 276 -4.61 1.78 23.01
N THR A 277 -4.20 2.34 21.88
CA THR A 277 -4.90 2.16 20.58
C THR A 277 -4.67 0.75 20.03
N ALA A 278 -3.42 0.26 20.05
CA ALA A 278 -3.08 -1.05 19.49
C ALA A 278 -3.64 -2.23 20.31
N LEU A 279 -3.62 -2.11 21.65
CA LEU A 279 -4.04 -3.18 22.55
C LEU A 279 -5.50 -3.07 23.00
N GLY A 280 -6.12 -1.90 22.82
CA GLY A 280 -7.53 -1.69 23.15
C GLY A 280 -7.83 -1.65 24.64
N GLU A 281 -9.01 -2.13 25.00
CA GLU A 281 -9.47 -2.14 26.39
C GLU A 281 -8.60 -3.05 27.25
N GLY A 282 -8.22 -2.59 28.46
CA GLY A 282 -7.33 -3.33 29.36
C GLY A 282 -5.85 -3.34 28.95
N ALA A 283 -5.40 -2.46 28.04
CA ALA A 283 -4.02 -2.37 27.55
C ALA A 283 -2.98 -2.34 28.66
N ALA A 284 -3.25 -1.62 29.76
CA ALA A 284 -2.35 -1.54 30.90
C ALA A 284 -2.17 -2.88 31.61
N GLU A 285 -3.25 -3.64 31.82
CA GLU A 285 -3.22 -4.97 32.43
C GLU A 285 -2.54 -5.97 31.51
N GLN A 286 -2.83 -5.89 30.20
CA GLN A 286 -2.20 -6.72 29.19
C GLN A 286 -0.68 -6.53 29.19
N LEU A 287 -0.18 -5.28 29.17
CA LEU A 287 1.24 -4.98 29.22
C LEU A 287 1.91 -5.35 30.55
N ALA A 288 1.18 -5.29 31.66
CA ALA A 288 1.72 -5.71 32.96
C ALA A 288 1.88 -7.23 33.04
N HIS A 289 1.00 -7.99 32.40
CA HIS A 289 1.04 -9.46 32.37
C HIS A 289 1.98 -9.99 31.29
N ASP A 290 1.93 -9.39 30.12
CA ASP A 290 2.75 -9.73 28.96
C ASP A 290 3.39 -8.45 28.36
N PRO A 291 4.58 -8.10 28.85
CA PRO A 291 5.26 -6.89 28.40
C PRO A 291 5.66 -6.89 26.91
N TRP A 292 5.85 -8.08 26.30
CA TRP A 292 6.20 -8.17 24.89
C TRP A 292 5.08 -7.81 23.94
N ARG A 293 3.82 -7.68 24.41
CA ARG A 293 2.74 -7.08 23.66
C ARG A 293 3.02 -5.63 23.24
N LEU A 294 4.03 -4.99 23.84
CA LEU A 294 4.52 -3.70 23.39
C LEU A 294 5.02 -3.75 21.93
N LEU A 295 5.38 -4.94 21.40
CA LEU A 295 5.73 -5.15 19.99
C LEU A 295 4.57 -4.91 19.01
N ALA A 296 3.33 -4.91 19.47
CA ALA A 296 2.18 -4.52 18.66
C ALA A 296 2.16 -3.00 18.35
N VAL A 297 3.01 -2.22 19.03
CA VAL A 297 3.11 -0.79 18.77
C VAL A 297 4.12 -0.53 17.66
N ALA A 298 3.69 0.13 16.59
CA ALA A 298 4.54 0.45 15.46
C ALA A 298 5.82 1.17 15.90
N GLY A 299 6.97 0.72 15.39
CA GLY A 299 8.28 1.27 15.69
C GLY A 299 8.97 0.73 16.95
N VAL A 300 8.31 -0.10 17.74
CA VAL A 300 8.95 -0.79 18.87
C VAL A 300 9.76 -1.97 18.37
N ARG A 301 11.02 -2.04 18.81
CA ARG A 301 11.96 -3.12 18.43
C ARG A 301 11.99 -4.22 19.49
N PRO A 302 12.31 -5.47 19.12
CA PRO A 302 12.42 -6.59 20.07
C PRO A 302 13.33 -6.30 21.26
N THR A 303 14.48 -5.64 21.03
CA THR A 303 15.42 -5.27 22.12
C THR A 303 14.81 -4.28 23.12
N GLN A 304 13.91 -3.39 22.67
CA GLN A 304 13.21 -2.44 23.55
C GLN A 304 12.14 -3.17 24.37
N ALA A 305 11.38 -4.07 23.73
CA ALA A 305 10.38 -4.90 24.41
C ALA A 305 11.06 -5.86 25.41
N ASP A 306 12.22 -6.45 25.09
CA ASP A 306 13.02 -7.27 26.00
C ASP A 306 13.54 -6.45 27.21
N GLY A 307 13.94 -5.19 26.96
CA GLY A 307 14.34 -4.26 28.05
C GLY A 307 13.16 -3.95 28.97
N PHE A 308 12.01 -3.64 28.40
CA PHE A 308 10.78 -3.37 29.11
C PHE A 308 10.30 -4.58 29.93
N ALA A 309 10.32 -5.78 29.34
CA ALA A 309 9.97 -7.02 30.00
C ALA A 309 10.90 -7.31 31.18
N ARG A 310 12.21 -7.14 31.02
CA ARG A 310 13.18 -7.32 32.11
C ARG A 310 12.96 -6.34 33.26
N ALA A 311 12.55 -5.13 32.98
CA ALA A 311 12.27 -4.15 34.02
C ALA A 311 11.01 -4.49 34.83
N LEU A 312 9.98 -5.09 34.20
CA LEU A 312 8.72 -5.45 34.85
C LEU A 312 8.76 -6.84 35.52
N LEU A 313 9.34 -7.83 34.86
CA LEU A 313 9.33 -9.24 35.28
C LEU A 313 10.65 -9.68 35.96
N GLY A 314 11.68 -8.89 35.85
CA GLY A 314 12.99 -9.21 36.45
C GLY A 314 13.66 -10.43 35.82
N ALA A 315 14.02 -11.41 36.65
CA ALA A 315 14.72 -12.63 36.22
C ALA A 315 13.84 -13.62 35.44
N GLU A 316 12.52 -13.45 35.46
CA GLU A 316 11.58 -14.30 34.71
C GLU A 316 11.59 -13.99 33.21
N ALA A 317 12.00 -12.77 32.82
CA ALA A 317 12.07 -12.40 31.44
C ALA A 317 13.32 -12.99 30.77
N GLY A 318 13.17 -14.07 30.04
CA GLY A 318 14.24 -14.79 29.33
C GLY A 318 13.98 -14.94 27.84
N PRO A 319 15.01 -15.34 27.06
CA PRO A 319 14.85 -15.58 25.62
C PRO A 319 13.93 -16.76 25.29
N GLY A 320 13.73 -17.69 26.22
CA GLY A 320 12.81 -18.83 26.10
C GLY A 320 11.42 -18.59 26.70
N ASP A 321 11.03 -17.35 27.00
CA ASP A 321 9.68 -17.03 27.46
C ASP A 321 8.68 -17.20 26.30
N GLU A 322 7.66 -18.02 26.52
CA GLU A 322 6.64 -18.31 25.49
C GLU A 322 5.93 -17.06 24.99
N ARG A 323 5.64 -16.10 25.89
CA ARG A 323 5.00 -14.82 25.54
C ARG A 323 5.88 -14.01 24.60
N ARG A 324 7.20 -14.03 24.84
CA ARG A 324 8.19 -13.38 23.97
C ARG A 324 8.16 -14.00 22.58
N ALA A 325 8.18 -15.31 22.50
CA ALA A 325 8.19 -16.02 21.22
C ALA A 325 6.91 -15.74 20.41
N THR A 326 5.74 -15.83 21.03
CA THR A 326 4.44 -15.53 20.40
C THR A 326 4.39 -14.06 19.91
N ALA A 327 4.85 -13.11 20.74
CA ALA A 327 4.89 -11.71 20.35
C ALA A 327 5.87 -11.43 19.19
N LEU A 328 7.02 -12.14 19.15
CA LEU A 328 7.97 -12.07 18.04
C LEU A 328 7.40 -12.65 16.74
N VAL A 329 6.64 -13.74 16.79
CA VAL A 329 5.95 -14.30 15.61
C VAL A 329 5.03 -13.24 14.99
N GLY A 330 4.17 -12.61 15.79
CA GLY A 330 3.28 -11.55 15.33
C GLY A 330 4.06 -10.36 14.77
N TRP A 331 5.08 -9.90 15.48
CA TRP A 331 5.92 -8.79 15.05
C TRP A 331 6.65 -9.07 13.74
N LEU A 332 7.21 -10.26 13.54
CA LEU A 332 7.87 -10.67 12.29
C LEU A 332 6.90 -10.68 11.12
N LEU A 333 5.68 -11.11 11.32
CA LEU A 333 4.64 -11.07 10.29
C LEU A 333 4.21 -9.63 9.97
N GLU A 334 4.12 -8.75 10.97
CA GLU A 334 3.91 -7.32 10.71
C GLU A 334 5.09 -6.69 9.94
N GLN A 335 6.34 -7.05 10.29
CA GLN A 335 7.50 -6.60 9.52
C GLN A 335 7.49 -7.13 8.08
N ALA A 336 6.96 -8.33 7.87
CA ALA A 336 6.78 -8.89 6.54
C ALA A 336 5.65 -8.15 5.77
N ALA A 337 4.59 -7.75 6.46
CA ALA A 337 3.50 -6.98 5.88
C ALA A 337 3.98 -5.60 5.38
N LEU A 338 4.88 -4.95 6.11
CA LEU A 338 5.56 -3.72 5.65
C LEU A 338 6.41 -3.92 4.38
N LYS A 339 6.81 -5.15 4.08
CA LYS A 339 7.49 -5.52 2.82
C LYS A 339 6.53 -6.00 1.75
N GLY A 340 5.23 -5.99 2.03
CA GLY A 340 4.17 -6.37 1.13
C GLY A 340 3.74 -7.83 1.18
N HIS A 341 4.24 -8.63 2.13
CA HIS A 341 3.78 -10.01 2.32
C HIS A 341 2.44 -10.02 3.09
N THR A 342 1.56 -10.96 2.79
CA THR A 342 0.35 -11.24 3.59
C THR A 342 0.54 -12.47 4.46
N ALA A 343 1.51 -13.32 4.13
CA ALA A 343 1.92 -14.49 4.87
C ALA A 343 3.41 -14.78 4.64
N LEU A 344 4.03 -15.58 5.50
CA LEU A 344 5.38 -16.09 5.32
C LEU A 344 5.40 -17.61 5.33
N ASP A 345 6.38 -18.20 4.67
CA ASP A 345 6.68 -19.63 4.82
C ASP A 345 7.11 -19.96 6.25
N ALA A 346 6.60 -21.05 6.80
CA ALA A 346 6.96 -21.47 8.15
C ALA A 346 8.49 -21.60 8.35
N PRO A 347 9.28 -22.22 7.44
CA PRO A 347 10.75 -22.27 7.59
C PRO A 347 11.43 -20.91 7.56
N THR A 348 10.88 -19.93 6.80
CA THR A 348 11.40 -18.56 6.78
C THR A 348 11.17 -17.88 8.12
N LEU A 349 10.00 -18.08 8.73
CA LEU A 349 9.64 -17.51 10.02
C LEU A 349 10.46 -18.14 11.16
N GLU A 350 10.66 -19.46 11.15
CA GLU A 350 11.51 -20.19 12.10
C GLU A 350 12.97 -19.70 12.01
N SER A 351 13.49 -19.51 10.81
CA SER A 351 14.82 -18.96 10.59
C SER A 351 14.95 -17.54 11.17
N ALA A 352 13.92 -16.70 10.98
CA ALA A 352 13.89 -15.36 11.55
C ALA A 352 13.82 -15.40 13.09
N LEU A 353 13.01 -16.27 13.70
CA LEU A 353 12.94 -16.47 15.15
C LEU A 353 14.30 -16.89 15.74
N THR A 354 15.02 -17.76 15.04
CA THR A 354 16.38 -18.15 15.41
C THR A 354 17.30 -16.93 15.49
N GLN A 355 17.23 -16.00 14.54
CA GLN A 355 18.04 -14.76 14.55
C GLN A 355 17.72 -13.85 15.75
N TYR A 356 16.49 -13.91 16.26
CA TYR A 356 16.10 -13.20 17.49
C TYR A 356 16.33 -14.01 18.77
N GLY A 357 17.07 -15.12 18.68
CA GLY A 357 17.52 -15.91 19.83
C GLY A 357 16.41 -16.70 20.51
N VAL A 358 15.37 -17.09 19.79
CA VAL A 358 14.35 -18.03 20.28
C VAL A 358 14.98 -19.42 20.29
N PRO A 359 15.00 -20.14 21.44
CA PRO A 359 15.71 -21.41 21.56
C PRO A 359 15.14 -22.53 20.70
N ASP A 360 13.82 -22.63 20.62
CA ASP A 360 13.09 -23.61 19.82
C ASP A 360 12.04 -22.92 18.94
N PRO A 361 12.45 -22.47 17.73
CA PRO A 361 11.56 -21.72 16.85
C PRO A 361 10.36 -22.52 16.34
N ALA A 362 10.53 -23.82 16.10
CA ALA A 362 9.44 -24.68 15.59
C ALA A 362 8.35 -24.87 16.67
N GLU A 363 8.73 -25.24 17.89
CA GLU A 363 7.81 -25.37 19.02
C GLU A 363 7.12 -24.02 19.31
N SER A 364 7.87 -22.92 19.29
CA SER A 364 7.32 -21.58 19.50
C SER A 364 6.29 -21.19 18.44
N LEU A 365 6.52 -21.58 17.19
CA LEU A 365 5.59 -21.35 16.10
C LEU A 365 4.33 -22.20 16.26
N GLU A 366 4.47 -23.49 16.59
CA GLU A 366 3.35 -24.40 16.87
C GLU A 366 2.51 -23.87 18.04
N GLN A 367 3.15 -23.35 19.08
CA GLN A 367 2.47 -22.74 20.21
C GLN A 367 1.68 -21.49 19.79
N ALA A 368 2.29 -20.56 19.04
CA ALA A 368 1.61 -19.36 18.56
C ALA A 368 0.38 -19.71 17.69
N ILE A 369 0.48 -20.74 16.85
CA ILE A 369 -0.63 -21.32 16.09
C ILE A 369 -1.70 -21.90 17.04
N GLY A 370 -1.26 -22.68 18.03
CA GLY A 370 -2.10 -23.29 19.04
C GLY A 370 -2.90 -22.29 19.87
N GLU A 371 -2.32 -21.16 20.21
CA GLU A 371 -2.95 -20.05 20.91
C GLU A 371 -3.89 -19.24 20.00
N GLY A 372 -3.80 -19.44 18.68
CA GLY A 372 -4.56 -18.67 17.70
C GLY A 372 -4.05 -17.26 17.50
N ALA A 373 -2.80 -16.99 17.84
CA ALA A 373 -2.14 -15.72 17.60
C ALA A 373 -1.90 -15.50 16.10
N VAL A 374 -1.72 -16.59 15.34
CA VAL A 374 -1.54 -16.58 13.89
C VAL A 374 -2.33 -17.71 13.25
N LEU A 375 -2.54 -17.61 11.94
CA LEU A 375 -3.23 -18.63 11.14
C LEU A 375 -2.22 -19.38 10.27
N VAL A 376 -2.47 -20.69 10.06
CA VAL A 376 -1.65 -21.53 9.20
C VAL A 376 -2.47 -21.98 7.99
N PHE A 377 -1.82 -22.01 6.83
CA PHE A 377 -2.41 -22.39 5.55
C PHE A 377 -1.53 -23.37 4.83
N HIS A 378 -2.17 -24.38 4.25
CA HIS A 378 -1.50 -25.42 3.46
C HIS A 378 -1.79 -25.16 1.99
N GLU A 379 -0.81 -24.71 1.25
CA GLU A 379 -0.91 -24.41 -0.18
C GLU A 379 -0.25 -25.55 -0.98
N PRO A 380 -1.01 -26.26 -1.83
CA PRO A 380 -0.46 -27.35 -2.62
C PRO A 380 0.55 -26.81 -3.65
N LEU A 381 1.71 -27.45 -3.77
CA LEU A 381 2.74 -27.14 -4.72
C LEU A 381 2.56 -27.97 -6.00
N GLY A 382 2.45 -27.29 -7.14
CA GLY A 382 2.33 -27.94 -8.43
C GLY A 382 0.92 -28.42 -8.79
N PRO A 383 0.77 -29.14 -9.91
CA PRO A 383 -0.51 -29.71 -10.33
C PRO A 383 -0.92 -30.85 -9.39
N PRO A 384 -2.23 -31.18 -9.33
CA PRO A 384 -2.70 -32.33 -8.56
C PRO A 384 -1.95 -33.60 -8.92
N VAL A 385 -1.47 -34.34 -7.92
CA VAL A 385 -0.78 -35.62 -8.11
C VAL A 385 -1.79 -36.77 -8.26
N ALA A 386 -1.33 -37.93 -8.72
CA ALA A 386 -2.17 -39.09 -8.91
C ALA A 386 -2.70 -39.63 -7.56
N GLU A 387 -3.87 -40.31 -7.61
CA GLU A 387 -4.50 -40.89 -6.42
C GLU A 387 -3.55 -41.85 -5.70
N GLY A 388 -3.18 -41.54 -4.48
CA GLY A 388 -2.22 -42.29 -3.68
C GLY A 388 -0.80 -41.72 -3.58
N GLU A 389 -0.52 -40.61 -4.25
CA GLU A 389 0.73 -39.87 -4.10
C GLU A 389 0.50 -38.67 -3.16
N GLU A 390 1.45 -38.37 -2.26
CA GLU A 390 1.39 -37.20 -1.40
C GLU A 390 1.71 -35.95 -2.20
N GLN A 391 0.78 -35.01 -2.21
CA GLN A 391 1.00 -33.70 -2.81
C GLN A 391 1.92 -32.88 -1.91
N PRO A 392 3.07 -32.39 -2.40
CA PRO A 392 3.88 -31.48 -1.64
C PRO A 392 3.09 -30.20 -1.33
N VAL A 393 3.12 -29.77 -0.08
CA VAL A 393 2.45 -28.56 0.40
C VAL A 393 3.46 -27.55 0.92
N ARG A 394 3.14 -26.30 0.71
CA ARG A 394 3.82 -25.15 1.30
C ARG A 394 3.00 -24.73 2.52
N VAL A 395 3.66 -24.62 3.67
CA VAL A 395 3.02 -24.16 4.90
C VAL A 395 3.24 -22.66 5.03
N LEU A 396 2.17 -21.88 4.98
CA LEU A 396 2.18 -20.45 5.15
C LEU A 396 1.59 -20.07 6.50
N VAL A 397 2.18 -19.06 7.12
CA VAL A 397 1.71 -18.48 8.39
C VAL A 397 1.40 -17.02 8.17
N GLY A 398 0.24 -16.55 8.62
CA GLY A 398 -0.23 -15.19 8.41
C GLY A 398 -1.03 -14.65 9.58
N LEU A 399 -1.19 -13.33 9.60
CA LEU A 399 -2.06 -12.63 10.54
C LEU A 399 -3.52 -12.73 10.10
N GLU A 400 -4.43 -12.85 11.06
CA GLU A 400 -5.88 -13.02 10.80
C GLU A 400 -6.44 -11.91 9.90
N GLY A 401 -6.06 -10.65 10.14
CA GLY A 401 -6.58 -9.51 9.38
C GLY A 401 -6.30 -9.61 7.88
N TYR A 402 -5.05 -9.91 7.53
CA TYR A 402 -4.66 -10.05 6.12
C TYR A 402 -5.21 -11.32 5.47
N ALA A 403 -5.30 -12.39 6.23
CA ALA A 403 -5.88 -13.64 5.76
C ALA A 403 -7.37 -13.48 5.40
N LEU A 404 -8.14 -12.87 6.27
CA LEU A 404 -9.56 -12.57 6.04
C LEU A 404 -9.75 -11.59 4.89
N ALA A 405 -8.88 -10.59 4.76
CA ALA A 405 -8.94 -9.66 3.65
C ALA A 405 -8.68 -10.35 2.29
N GLU A 406 -7.71 -11.29 2.22
CA GLU A 406 -7.48 -12.07 1.00
C GLU A 406 -8.65 -12.98 0.65
N GLU A 407 -9.27 -13.63 1.64
CA GLU A 407 -10.44 -14.50 1.44
C GLU A 407 -11.66 -13.69 1.00
N SER A 408 -11.98 -12.59 1.68
CA SER A 408 -13.07 -11.70 1.29
C SER A 408 -12.86 -11.12 -0.11
N LEU A 409 -11.62 -10.72 -0.43
CA LEU A 409 -11.26 -10.21 -1.75
C LEU A 409 -11.44 -11.27 -2.83
N ALA A 410 -10.99 -12.51 -2.60
CA ALA A 410 -11.11 -13.59 -3.56
C ALA A 410 -12.58 -13.93 -3.83
N ASP A 411 -13.39 -14.06 -2.78
CA ASP A 411 -14.82 -14.30 -2.88
C ASP A 411 -15.54 -13.16 -3.60
N GLY A 412 -15.21 -11.92 -3.26
CA GLY A 412 -15.78 -10.74 -3.89
C GLY A 412 -15.44 -10.62 -5.38
N LEU A 413 -14.20 -10.90 -5.78
CA LEU A 413 -13.79 -10.91 -7.18
C LEU A 413 -14.48 -12.04 -7.97
N ALA A 414 -14.59 -13.23 -7.39
CA ALA A 414 -15.31 -14.35 -7.98
C ALA A 414 -16.81 -14.04 -8.14
N ARG A 415 -17.42 -13.40 -7.13
CA ARG A 415 -18.81 -12.90 -7.18
C ARG A 415 -19.01 -11.94 -8.35
N LEU A 416 -18.17 -10.92 -8.49
CA LEU A 416 -18.28 -9.94 -9.57
C LEU A 416 -18.07 -10.57 -10.95
N ALA A 417 -17.16 -11.54 -11.06
CA ALA A 417 -16.95 -12.26 -12.32
C ALA A 417 -18.22 -13.02 -12.79
N ASN A 418 -19.06 -13.47 -11.84
CA ASN A 418 -20.21 -14.34 -12.11
C ASN A 418 -21.59 -13.66 -12.05
N THR A 419 -21.69 -12.40 -11.60
CA THR A 419 -22.99 -11.75 -11.31
C THR A 419 -23.27 -10.50 -12.15
N PHE A 420 -22.58 -10.26 -13.24
CA PHE A 420 -22.81 -9.06 -14.06
C PHE A 420 -24.13 -9.12 -14.83
N ASN A 421 -24.76 -7.95 -15.02
CA ASN A 421 -25.96 -7.79 -15.82
C ASN A 421 -25.60 -7.23 -17.21
N ASP A 422 -26.29 -7.69 -18.24
CA ASP A 422 -26.11 -7.19 -19.61
C ASP A 422 -27.40 -6.52 -20.17
N PRO A 423 -27.75 -5.32 -19.66
CA PRO A 423 -28.92 -4.59 -20.12
C PRO A 423 -28.64 -3.64 -21.30
N ALA A 424 -27.41 -3.51 -21.80
CA ALA A 424 -26.97 -2.43 -22.67
C ALA A 424 -26.46 -2.94 -24.04
N ASP A 425 -26.64 -2.11 -25.09
CA ASP A 425 -26.09 -2.37 -26.44
C ASP A 425 -24.60 -2.02 -26.53
N TRP A 426 -23.77 -2.87 -25.94
CA TRP A 426 -22.32 -2.71 -25.89
C TRP A 426 -21.65 -2.84 -27.27
N GLU A 427 -22.23 -3.62 -28.20
CA GLU A 427 -21.61 -3.82 -29.51
C GLU A 427 -21.61 -2.53 -30.34
N LYS A 428 -22.68 -1.76 -30.24
CA LYS A 428 -22.75 -0.44 -30.83
C LYS A 428 -21.77 0.54 -30.16
N ALA A 429 -21.68 0.50 -28.84
CA ALA A 429 -20.75 1.34 -28.07
C ALA A 429 -19.29 1.03 -28.41
N ALA A 430 -18.93 -0.26 -28.57
CA ALA A 430 -17.58 -0.68 -28.96
C ALA A 430 -17.16 -0.12 -30.32
N SER A 431 -18.10 -0.03 -31.27
CA SER A 431 -17.81 0.51 -32.60
C SER A 431 -17.39 1.98 -32.60
N GLY A 432 -17.80 2.77 -31.59
CA GLY A 432 -17.45 4.16 -31.40
C GLY A 432 -16.28 4.45 -30.47
N ALA A 433 -15.78 3.45 -29.73
CA ALA A 433 -14.85 3.63 -28.63
C ALA A 433 -13.37 3.78 -29.05
N GLY A 434 -13.05 3.75 -30.34
CA GLY A 434 -11.67 3.97 -30.83
C GLY A 434 -10.66 3.02 -30.15
N PRO A 435 -9.61 3.55 -29.48
CA PRO A 435 -8.60 2.71 -28.81
C PRO A 435 -9.17 1.79 -27.72
N GLY A 436 -10.28 2.20 -27.07
CA GLY A 436 -10.93 1.43 -26.02
C GLY A 436 -11.88 0.34 -26.51
N ALA A 437 -12.02 0.12 -27.82
CA ALA A 437 -13.00 -0.81 -28.39
C ALA A 437 -12.84 -2.25 -27.86
N ASP A 438 -11.62 -2.73 -27.71
CA ASP A 438 -11.36 -4.07 -27.21
C ASP A 438 -11.76 -4.19 -25.72
N LEU A 439 -11.50 -3.15 -24.95
CA LEU A 439 -11.88 -3.07 -23.53
C LEU A 439 -13.41 -3.02 -23.38
N VAL A 440 -14.11 -2.24 -24.22
CA VAL A 440 -15.57 -2.18 -24.25
C VAL A 440 -16.17 -3.56 -24.54
N ARG A 441 -15.62 -4.29 -25.55
CA ARG A 441 -16.05 -5.65 -25.85
C ARG A 441 -15.81 -6.63 -24.71
N ALA A 442 -14.67 -6.55 -24.04
CA ALA A 442 -14.39 -7.42 -22.91
C ALA A 442 -15.36 -7.17 -21.75
N VAL A 443 -15.62 -5.90 -21.44
CA VAL A 443 -16.55 -5.48 -20.37
C VAL A 443 -18.01 -5.83 -20.70
N SER A 444 -18.39 -5.91 -21.98
CA SER A 444 -19.75 -6.32 -22.35
C SER A 444 -20.08 -7.73 -21.86
N GLY A 445 -19.14 -8.66 -21.95
CA GLY A 445 -19.37 -10.08 -21.60
C GLY A 445 -18.83 -10.51 -20.23
N HIS A 446 -18.25 -9.61 -19.43
CA HIS A 446 -17.61 -9.99 -18.18
C HIS A 446 -17.81 -8.93 -17.08
N GLY A 447 -18.04 -9.39 -15.86
CA GLY A 447 -18.20 -8.53 -14.69
C GLY A 447 -16.87 -8.07 -14.09
N LEU A 448 -15.78 -8.81 -14.34
CA LEU A 448 -14.43 -8.47 -13.92
C LEU A 448 -13.48 -8.53 -15.13
N VAL A 449 -12.71 -7.47 -15.34
CA VAL A 449 -11.72 -7.37 -16.43
C VAL A 449 -10.45 -6.71 -15.91
N THR A 450 -9.30 -7.22 -16.30
CA THR A 450 -8.01 -6.54 -16.08
C THR A 450 -7.51 -5.91 -17.38
N HIS A 451 -6.95 -4.72 -17.24
CA HIS A 451 -6.35 -3.96 -18.34
C HIS A 451 -4.93 -3.54 -17.95
N THR A 452 -3.96 -3.86 -18.79
CA THR A 452 -2.54 -3.53 -18.52
C THR A 452 -1.99 -2.60 -19.60
N GLY A 453 -1.23 -1.60 -19.17
CA GLY A 453 -0.54 -0.68 -20.08
C GLY A 453 0.04 0.52 -19.35
N GLY A 454 0.93 1.24 -20.03
CA GLY A 454 1.58 2.44 -19.51
C GLY A 454 0.64 3.66 -19.45
N GLU A 455 1.22 4.84 -19.32
CA GLU A 455 0.46 6.08 -19.12
C GLU A 455 -0.43 6.43 -20.32
N ALA A 456 0.04 6.20 -21.56
CA ALA A 456 -0.76 6.47 -22.76
C ALA A 456 -1.97 5.53 -22.87
N ALA A 457 -1.86 4.33 -22.35
CA ALA A 457 -2.94 3.34 -22.33
C ALA A 457 -4.14 3.75 -21.45
N ARG A 458 -3.98 4.73 -20.55
CA ARG A 458 -5.09 5.29 -19.76
C ARG A 458 -6.21 5.88 -20.61
N ALA A 459 -5.94 6.20 -21.89
CA ALA A 459 -6.97 6.62 -22.83
C ALA A 459 -8.04 5.55 -23.10
N GLU A 460 -7.68 4.27 -22.97
CA GLU A 460 -8.59 3.15 -23.23
C GLU A 460 -9.67 3.01 -22.15
N PRO A 461 -9.35 2.99 -20.83
CA PRO A 461 -10.34 3.06 -19.77
C PRO A 461 -11.21 4.34 -19.82
N LEU A 462 -10.65 5.48 -20.22
CA LEU A 462 -11.44 6.71 -20.37
C LEU A 462 -12.43 6.64 -21.54
N ALA A 463 -12.04 5.98 -22.64
CA ALA A 463 -12.96 5.72 -23.76
C ALA A 463 -14.07 4.74 -23.34
N LEU A 464 -13.77 3.71 -22.56
CA LEU A 464 -14.77 2.81 -21.97
C LEU A 464 -15.79 3.58 -21.12
N LEU A 465 -15.31 4.46 -20.23
CA LEU A 465 -16.22 5.26 -19.39
C LEU A 465 -17.13 6.17 -20.21
N THR A 466 -16.63 6.73 -21.30
CA THR A 466 -17.43 7.55 -22.21
C THR A 466 -18.51 6.69 -22.87
N ALA A 467 -18.12 5.54 -23.42
CA ALA A 467 -19.05 4.61 -24.05
C ALA A 467 -20.14 4.11 -23.06
N ALA A 468 -19.76 3.79 -21.82
CA ALA A 468 -20.69 3.35 -20.80
C ALA A 468 -21.67 4.47 -20.38
N ARG A 469 -21.22 5.73 -20.29
CA ARG A 469 -22.10 6.87 -20.03
C ARG A 469 -23.10 7.09 -21.16
N ASP A 470 -22.68 6.92 -22.42
CA ASP A 470 -23.55 7.04 -23.59
C ASP A 470 -24.62 5.95 -23.62
N LEU A 471 -24.36 4.81 -23.00
CA LEU A 471 -25.33 3.74 -22.75
C LEU A 471 -26.25 4.03 -21.54
N GLY A 472 -26.04 5.13 -20.81
CA GLY A 472 -26.84 5.52 -19.66
C GLY A 472 -26.46 4.84 -18.35
N LEU A 473 -25.29 4.20 -18.27
CA LEU A 473 -24.80 3.53 -17.08
C LEU A 473 -24.22 4.53 -16.08
N ARG A 474 -24.37 4.21 -14.79
CA ARG A 474 -23.73 4.95 -13.69
C ARG A 474 -22.27 4.50 -13.60
N VAL A 475 -21.35 5.37 -13.97
CA VAL A 475 -19.93 5.04 -14.03
C VAL A 475 -19.13 5.84 -13.01
N CYS A 476 -18.14 5.19 -12.41
CA CYS A 476 -17.16 5.83 -11.53
C CYS A 476 -15.74 5.48 -11.99
N LEU A 477 -14.89 6.50 -12.06
CA LEU A 477 -13.46 6.36 -12.25
C LEU A 477 -12.77 6.62 -10.91
N ALA A 478 -12.02 5.66 -10.41
CA ALA A 478 -11.22 5.79 -9.21
C ALA A 478 -9.72 5.68 -9.55
N ALA A 479 -8.88 6.40 -8.82
CA ALA A 479 -7.43 6.36 -8.97
C ALA A 479 -6.75 6.38 -7.60
N HIS A 480 -5.50 5.92 -7.55
CA HIS A 480 -4.72 5.95 -6.30
C HIS A 480 -4.42 7.40 -5.88
N ALA A 481 -3.90 8.20 -6.80
CA ALA A 481 -3.61 9.61 -6.60
C ALA A 481 -4.70 10.50 -7.24
N PRO A 482 -4.85 11.77 -6.82
CA PRO A 482 -5.76 12.70 -7.48
C PRO A 482 -5.47 12.84 -8.97
N ALA A 483 -6.48 12.57 -9.81
CA ALA A 483 -6.37 12.64 -11.27
C ALA A 483 -7.61 13.33 -11.86
N PRO A 484 -7.48 14.02 -13.02
CA PRO A 484 -8.60 14.69 -13.66
C PRO A 484 -9.75 13.74 -13.97
N GLY A 485 -10.95 14.04 -13.46
CA GLY A 485 -12.15 13.24 -13.69
C GLY A 485 -12.25 11.94 -12.90
N ALA A 486 -11.28 11.64 -12.06
CA ALA A 486 -11.29 10.51 -11.15
C ALA A 486 -11.49 10.95 -9.70
N VAL A 487 -12.12 10.09 -8.91
CA VAL A 487 -12.12 10.19 -7.45
C VAL A 487 -10.93 9.41 -6.90
N THR A 488 -10.45 9.73 -5.71
CA THR A 488 -9.44 8.89 -5.08
C THR A 488 -10.10 7.64 -4.49
N VAL A 489 -9.43 6.48 -4.55
CA VAL A 489 -9.92 5.24 -3.92
C VAL A 489 -10.25 5.49 -2.45
N ALA A 490 -9.39 6.20 -1.73
CA ALA A 490 -9.63 6.56 -0.34
C ALA A 490 -10.86 7.47 -0.15
N GLY A 491 -11.07 8.45 -1.04
CA GLY A 491 -12.24 9.33 -1.03
C GLY A 491 -13.54 8.59 -1.36
N LEU A 492 -13.46 7.61 -2.27
CA LEU A 492 -14.58 6.74 -2.61
C LEU A 492 -14.98 5.84 -1.43
N LEU A 493 -14.00 5.18 -0.79
CA LEU A 493 -14.23 4.31 0.36
C LEU A 493 -14.77 5.06 1.58
N SER A 494 -14.24 6.25 1.86
CA SER A 494 -14.72 7.11 2.96
C SER A 494 -16.05 7.81 2.66
N GLY A 495 -16.56 7.72 1.43
CA GLY A 495 -17.79 8.39 1.00
C GLY A 495 -17.68 9.92 0.87
N THR A 496 -16.46 10.47 0.91
CA THR A 496 -16.23 11.91 0.72
C THR A 496 -16.21 12.32 -0.75
N GLN A 497 -16.02 11.34 -1.64
CA GLN A 497 -16.03 11.52 -3.08
C GLN A 497 -16.85 10.38 -3.74
N GLY A 498 -17.31 10.61 -4.97
CA GLY A 498 -17.93 9.59 -5.79
C GLY A 498 -19.47 9.59 -5.79
N PRO A 499 -20.08 8.48 -6.24
CA PRO A 499 -21.52 8.41 -6.53
C PRO A 499 -22.41 8.26 -5.30
N GLY A 500 -21.81 8.16 -4.10
CA GLY A 500 -22.55 7.83 -2.87
C GLY A 500 -22.77 6.33 -2.72
N ARG A 501 -23.48 5.97 -1.64
CA ARG A 501 -23.83 4.58 -1.32
C ARG A 501 -25.35 4.42 -1.31
N ASP A 502 -25.79 3.22 -1.66
CA ASP A 502 -27.19 2.83 -1.60
C ASP A 502 -27.64 2.44 -0.16
N ALA A 503 -28.85 1.90 -0.03
CA ALA A 503 -29.43 1.49 1.25
C ALA A 503 -28.66 0.32 1.90
N ASP A 504 -27.99 -0.51 1.09
CA ASP A 504 -27.22 -1.67 1.53
C ASP A 504 -25.73 -1.29 1.80
N GLY A 505 -25.38 -0.01 1.62
CA GLY A 505 -24.03 0.50 1.83
C GLY A 505 -23.09 0.29 0.65
N GLN A 506 -23.57 -0.20 -0.49
CA GLN A 506 -22.81 -0.41 -1.70
C GLN A 506 -22.72 0.85 -2.55
N PHE A 507 -21.73 0.93 -3.44
CA PHE A 507 -21.57 2.06 -4.33
C PHE A 507 -22.73 2.14 -5.32
N ALA A 508 -23.26 3.33 -5.56
CA ALA A 508 -24.33 3.54 -6.55
C ALA A 508 -23.77 3.55 -7.98
N VAL A 509 -23.17 2.45 -8.44
CA VAL A 509 -22.49 2.30 -9.75
C VAL A 509 -22.98 1.06 -10.50
N ASP A 510 -22.86 1.13 -11.83
CA ASP A 510 -23.02 -0.02 -12.74
C ASP A 510 -21.65 -0.43 -13.34
N LEU A 511 -20.67 0.51 -13.37
CA LEU A 511 -19.31 0.26 -13.79
C LEU A 511 -18.34 1.06 -12.92
N LEU A 512 -17.42 0.35 -12.27
CA LEU A 512 -16.28 0.94 -11.57
C LEU A 512 -14.99 0.64 -12.35
N VAL A 513 -14.25 1.66 -12.68
CA VAL A 513 -12.90 1.55 -13.27
C VAL A 513 -11.90 2.07 -12.26
N VAL A 514 -10.93 1.24 -11.90
CA VAL A 514 -9.85 1.59 -10.97
C VAL A 514 -8.56 1.71 -11.75
N LEU A 515 -8.01 2.92 -11.81
CA LEU A 515 -6.68 3.18 -12.32
C LEU A 515 -5.63 2.91 -11.23
N ASP A 516 -4.39 2.74 -11.63
CA ASP A 516 -3.27 2.45 -10.73
C ASP A 516 -3.52 1.20 -9.86
N ALA A 517 -4.17 0.19 -10.44
CA ALA A 517 -4.52 -1.04 -9.72
C ALA A 517 -3.32 -1.74 -9.01
N PRO A 518 -2.06 -1.65 -9.48
CA PRO A 518 -0.91 -2.13 -8.73
C PRO A 518 -0.72 -1.50 -7.34
N GLN A 519 -1.34 -0.34 -7.08
CA GLN A 519 -1.26 0.36 -5.79
C GLN A 519 -2.30 -0.10 -4.77
N LEU A 520 -3.21 -1.00 -5.15
CA LEU A 520 -4.16 -1.58 -4.21
C LEU A 520 -3.46 -2.61 -3.33
N ASP A 521 -3.45 -2.35 -2.03
CA ASP A 521 -3.17 -3.37 -1.02
C ASP A 521 -4.39 -4.26 -0.79
N VAL A 522 -4.19 -5.35 -0.05
CA VAL A 522 -5.24 -6.37 0.12
C VAL A 522 -6.46 -5.83 0.89
N GLU A 523 -6.26 -5.03 1.93
CA GLU A 523 -7.36 -4.51 2.75
C GLU A 523 -8.17 -3.45 1.98
N THR A 524 -7.48 -2.54 1.28
CA THR A 524 -8.10 -1.52 0.43
C THR A 524 -8.88 -2.18 -0.70
N ALA A 525 -8.32 -3.21 -1.33
CA ALA A 525 -8.97 -3.93 -2.42
C ALA A 525 -10.19 -4.72 -1.94
N ALA A 526 -10.10 -5.39 -0.79
CA ALA A 526 -11.22 -6.11 -0.18
C ALA A 526 -12.39 -5.15 0.10
N ALA A 527 -12.12 -4.03 0.79
CA ALA A 527 -13.13 -3.02 1.10
C ALA A 527 -13.76 -2.41 -0.16
N LEU A 528 -12.95 -2.22 -1.23
CA LEU A 528 -13.43 -1.70 -2.50
C LEU A 528 -14.38 -2.71 -3.17
N VAL A 529 -13.98 -3.97 -3.28
CA VAL A 529 -14.72 -5.04 -3.96
C VAL A 529 -16.00 -5.39 -3.20
N GLU A 530 -15.97 -5.42 -1.86
CA GLU A 530 -17.16 -5.57 -1.01
C GLU A 530 -18.18 -4.47 -1.24
N SER A 531 -17.74 -3.26 -1.55
CA SER A 531 -18.60 -2.10 -1.79
C SER A 531 -19.20 -2.05 -3.21
N VAL A 532 -18.75 -2.91 -4.14
CA VAL A 532 -19.29 -2.97 -5.51
C VAL A 532 -20.53 -3.85 -5.52
N PRO A 533 -21.70 -3.35 -6.02
CA PRO A 533 -22.94 -4.11 -6.00
C PRO A 533 -22.94 -5.29 -6.99
N ASP A 534 -23.78 -6.28 -6.70
CA ASP A 534 -24.05 -7.37 -7.63
C ASP A 534 -24.62 -6.84 -8.95
N GLY A 535 -24.14 -7.40 -10.04
CA GLY A 535 -24.53 -6.96 -11.38
C GLY A 535 -23.73 -5.78 -11.91
N ALA A 536 -22.91 -5.11 -11.10
CA ALA A 536 -21.98 -4.10 -11.58
C ALA A 536 -20.71 -4.74 -12.15
N ARG A 537 -19.97 -3.95 -12.92
CA ARG A 537 -18.71 -4.35 -13.55
C ARG A 537 -17.53 -3.66 -12.90
N LEU A 538 -16.43 -4.39 -12.73
CA LEU A 538 -15.17 -3.88 -12.22
C LEU A 538 -14.08 -4.02 -13.28
N VAL A 539 -13.39 -2.92 -13.56
CA VAL A 539 -12.17 -2.93 -14.37
C VAL A 539 -10.99 -2.50 -13.50
N LEU A 540 -10.01 -3.39 -13.38
CA LEU A 540 -8.73 -3.09 -12.75
C LEU A 540 -7.72 -2.73 -13.85
N SER A 541 -7.29 -1.49 -13.89
CA SER A 541 -6.36 -0.97 -14.90
C SER A 541 -5.07 -0.50 -14.26
N GLY A 542 -3.94 -0.87 -14.83
CA GLY A 542 -2.64 -0.42 -14.35
C GLY A 542 -1.46 -0.99 -15.12
N ASP A 543 -0.30 -0.49 -14.78
CA ASP A 543 0.97 -0.92 -15.34
C ASP A 543 1.67 -1.88 -14.36
N PRO A 544 1.85 -3.16 -14.70
CA PRO A 544 2.50 -4.11 -13.82
C PRO A 544 4.01 -3.86 -13.61
N GLY A 545 4.62 -2.97 -14.40
CA GLY A 545 6.02 -2.59 -14.28
C GLY A 545 6.32 -1.55 -13.20
N VAL A 546 5.27 -0.89 -12.65
CA VAL A 546 5.47 0.09 -11.58
C VAL A 546 5.65 -0.60 -10.23
N LEU A 547 6.20 0.15 -9.27
CA LEU A 547 6.25 -0.27 -7.88
C LEU A 547 4.86 -0.75 -7.40
N GLY A 548 4.83 -1.83 -6.66
CA GLY A 548 3.60 -2.33 -6.05
C GLY A 548 3.09 -1.45 -4.91
N SER A 549 1.96 -1.83 -4.32
CA SER A 549 1.37 -1.13 -3.18
C SER A 549 2.36 -0.95 -2.03
N ALA A 550 2.22 0.13 -1.29
CA ALA A 550 2.99 0.34 -0.06
C ALA A 550 2.48 -0.56 1.08
N GLY A 551 1.24 -1.02 1.02
CA GLY A 551 0.65 -1.97 1.95
C GLY A 551 0.84 -3.43 1.55
N PRO A 552 0.38 -4.37 2.40
CA PRO A 552 0.51 -5.81 2.16
C PRO A 552 -0.34 -6.27 0.97
N GLY A 553 0.13 -7.31 0.30
CA GLY A 553 -0.51 -7.87 -0.87
C GLY A 553 0.08 -7.41 -2.20
N ARG A 554 -0.29 -8.11 -3.25
CA ARG A 554 0.07 -7.82 -4.64
C ARG A 554 -1.16 -8.04 -5.52
N VAL A 555 -2.27 -7.43 -5.14
CA VAL A 555 -3.61 -7.71 -5.65
C VAL A 555 -3.66 -7.78 -7.18
N PHE A 556 -3.24 -6.72 -7.86
CA PHE A 556 -3.28 -6.68 -9.32
C PHE A 556 -2.41 -7.78 -9.97
N GLY A 557 -1.19 -7.98 -9.45
CA GLY A 557 -0.31 -9.03 -9.91
C GLY A 557 -0.84 -10.44 -9.65
N ASP A 558 -1.55 -10.64 -8.55
CA ASP A 558 -2.14 -11.93 -8.17
C ASP A 558 -3.37 -12.25 -9.03
N VAL A 559 -4.22 -11.26 -9.33
CA VAL A 559 -5.36 -11.42 -10.27
C VAL A 559 -4.85 -11.76 -11.68
N LEU A 560 -3.79 -11.08 -12.14
CA LEU A 560 -3.14 -11.39 -13.42
C LEU A 560 -2.55 -12.81 -13.42
N ALA A 561 -1.87 -13.22 -12.34
CA ALA A 561 -1.26 -14.55 -12.22
C ALA A 561 -2.31 -15.66 -12.10
N ALA A 562 -3.45 -15.39 -11.47
CA ALA A 562 -4.55 -16.32 -11.34
C ALA A 562 -5.27 -16.61 -12.67
N ARG A 563 -5.27 -15.63 -13.58
CA ARG A 563 -6.03 -15.67 -14.85
C ARG A 563 -7.53 -15.92 -14.65
N ALA A 564 -8.07 -15.34 -13.59
CA ALA A 564 -9.47 -15.53 -13.20
C ALA A 564 -10.46 -14.72 -14.04
N CYS A 565 -9.98 -13.80 -14.87
CA CYS A 565 -10.80 -12.94 -15.71
C CYS A 565 -10.06 -12.60 -17.02
N PRO A 566 -10.75 -12.02 -18.03
CA PRO A 566 -10.10 -11.52 -19.23
C PRO A 566 -9.01 -10.49 -18.92
N GLN A 567 -7.88 -10.66 -19.57
CA GLN A 567 -6.73 -9.80 -19.44
C GLN A 567 -6.45 -9.11 -20.77
N LEU A 568 -6.64 -7.80 -20.80
CA LEU A 568 -6.33 -6.99 -21.96
C LEU A 568 -5.00 -6.29 -21.77
N VAL A 569 -4.14 -6.45 -22.75
CA VAL A 569 -2.85 -5.77 -22.80
C VAL A 569 -2.95 -4.68 -23.85
N SER A 570 -2.79 -3.43 -23.41
CA SER A 570 -2.74 -2.28 -24.32
C SER A 570 -1.57 -2.40 -25.29
N ARG A 571 -1.82 -1.97 -26.51
CA ARG A 571 -0.79 -1.86 -27.55
C ARG A 571 -0.36 -0.42 -27.77
N THR A 572 -0.87 0.50 -26.99
CA THR A 572 -0.58 1.93 -27.08
C THR A 572 0.75 2.22 -26.37
N PRO A 573 1.82 2.54 -27.11
CA PRO A 573 3.12 2.85 -26.50
C PRO A 573 3.10 4.26 -25.88
N ASP A 574 3.88 4.45 -24.83
CA ASP A 574 4.13 5.77 -24.29
C ASP A 574 4.98 6.59 -25.29
N PRO A 575 4.56 7.83 -25.61
CA PRO A 575 5.19 8.60 -26.65
C PRO A 575 6.47 9.30 -26.18
N GLY A 576 7.35 9.59 -27.15
CA GLY A 576 8.51 10.46 -26.97
C GLY A 576 9.69 9.81 -26.25
N PRO A 577 10.81 10.57 -26.10
CA PRO A 577 12.06 10.03 -25.54
C PRO A 577 11.94 9.47 -24.12
N ILE A 578 11.08 10.05 -23.28
CA ILE A 578 10.83 9.55 -21.93
C ILE A 578 10.09 8.21 -22.00
N GLY A 579 9.06 8.11 -22.86
CA GLY A 579 8.31 6.85 -23.04
C GLY A 579 9.21 5.74 -23.59
N GLU A 580 10.09 6.05 -24.56
CA GLU A 580 11.06 5.11 -25.10
C GLU A 580 12.04 4.62 -24.03
N LEU A 581 12.61 5.54 -23.23
CA LEU A 581 13.50 5.20 -22.10
C LEU A 581 12.81 4.31 -21.08
N VAL A 582 11.62 4.66 -20.65
CA VAL A 582 10.85 3.91 -19.64
C VAL A 582 10.46 2.54 -20.17
N SER A 583 10.04 2.44 -21.43
CA SER A 583 9.75 1.15 -22.08
C SER A 583 10.97 0.24 -22.11
N GLY A 584 12.16 0.77 -22.41
CA GLY A 584 13.42 0.04 -22.35
C GLY A 584 13.72 -0.46 -20.93
N ILE A 585 13.56 0.38 -19.91
CA ILE A 585 13.74 0.01 -18.50
C ILE A 585 12.81 -1.15 -18.15
N GLY A 586 11.55 -1.13 -18.60
CA GLY A 586 10.56 -2.19 -18.33
C GLY A 586 11.03 -3.58 -18.78
N ILE A 587 11.74 -3.66 -19.89
CA ILE A 587 12.31 -4.93 -20.40
C ILE A 587 13.74 -5.22 -19.91
N GLY A 588 14.29 -4.33 -19.04
CA GLY A 588 15.64 -4.53 -18.47
C GLY A 588 16.77 -3.86 -19.23
N GLU A 589 16.45 -2.95 -20.14
CA GLU A 589 17.41 -2.23 -20.97
C GLU A 589 17.44 -0.74 -20.63
N LEU A 590 18.61 -0.23 -20.28
CA LEU A 590 18.84 1.19 -20.10
C LEU A 590 19.50 1.78 -21.33
N ASN A 591 18.67 2.06 -22.34
CA ASN A 591 19.14 2.53 -23.63
C ASN A 591 19.34 4.05 -23.63
N GLN A 592 20.32 4.51 -24.39
CA GLN A 592 20.43 5.91 -24.68
C GLN A 592 19.35 6.31 -25.71
N VAL A 593 18.50 7.27 -25.34
CA VAL A 593 17.44 7.78 -26.19
C VAL A 593 17.85 9.11 -26.83
N ASP A 594 17.38 9.35 -28.06
CA ASP A 594 17.56 10.63 -28.72
C ASP A 594 16.57 11.66 -28.16
N ALA A 595 17.07 12.63 -27.41
CA ALA A 595 16.30 13.66 -26.74
C ALA A 595 16.70 15.07 -27.19
N PRO A 596 16.35 15.46 -28.44
CA PRO A 596 16.79 16.73 -29.05
C PRO A 596 16.27 17.95 -28.31
N GLY A 597 15.09 17.88 -27.66
CA GLY A 597 14.52 18.93 -26.84
C GLY A 597 14.99 18.88 -25.37
N LYS A 598 15.99 18.02 -25.05
CA LYS A 598 16.48 17.76 -23.69
C LYS A 598 15.39 17.20 -22.77
N GLU A 599 14.55 16.35 -23.32
CA GLU A 599 13.49 15.66 -22.58
C GLU A 599 14.10 14.80 -21.49
N VAL A 600 15.27 14.23 -21.73
CA VAL A 600 16.06 13.43 -20.77
C VAL A 600 17.45 14.05 -20.63
N VAL A 601 17.87 14.37 -19.41
CA VAL A 601 19.19 14.93 -19.10
C VAL A 601 19.79 14.18 -17.92
N ILE A 602 21.02 13.68 -18.08
CA ILE A 602 21.80 13.07 -17.00
C ILE A 602 22.79 14.09 -16.47
N VAL A 603 22.77 14.32 -15.15
CA VAL A 603 23.63 15.24 -14.43
C VAL A 603 24.52 14.43 -13.48
N PRO A 604 25.78 14.13 -13.87
CA PRO A 604 26.67 13.39 -13.00
C PRO A 604 27.07 14.21 -11.77
N VAL A 605 27.15 13.55 -10.62
CA VAL A 605 27.58 14.13 -9.34
C VAL A 605 28.57 13.18 -8.66
N ARG A 606 29.42 13.72 -7.78
CA ARG A 606 30.47 12.97 -7.10
C ARG A 606 30.07 12.54 -5.69
N ASP A 607 29.27 13.35 -5.06
CA ASP A 607 28.84 13.14 -3.68
C ASP A 607 27.42 13.66 -3.44
N ALA A 608 26.89 13.34 -2.28
CA ALA A 608 25.54 13.73 -1.89
C ALA A 608 25.36 15.25 -1.73
N GLY A 609 26.38 15.97 -1.32
CA GLY A 609 26.35 17.45 -1.20
C GLY A 609 26.20 18.10 -2.57
N GLU A 610 26.97 17.63 -3.57
CA GLU A 610 26.81 18.06 -4.96
C GLU A 610 25.43 17.64 -5.51
N ALA A 611 24.92 16.46 -5.16
CA ALA A 611 23.58 16.02 -5.57
C ALA A 611 22.49 16.98 -5.06
N VAL A 612 22.52 17.34 -3.78
CA VAL A 612 21.58 18.31 -3.19
C VAL A 612 21.70 19.66 -3.88
N HIS A 613 22.94 20.17 -4.03
CA HIS A 613 23.17 21.47 -4.66
C HIS A 613 22.65 21.49 -6.13
N ARG A 614 22.97 20.46 -6.93
CA ARG A 614 22.51 20.36 -8.32
C ARG A 614 20.99 20.24 -8.40
N THR A 615 20.38 19.49 -7.49
CA THR A 615 18.91 19.36 -7.42
C THR A 615 18.26 20.71 -7.17
N VAL A 616 18.72 21.47 -6.19
CA VAL A 616 18.20 22.82 -5.91
C VAL A 616 18.38 23.73 -7.11
N GLN A 617 19.53 23.70 -7.79
CA GLN A 617 19.79 24.47 -9.00
C GLN A 617 18.86 24.08 -10.15
N LEU A 618 18.63 22.79 -10.36
CA LEU A 618 17.72 22.28 -11.39
C LEU A 618 16.30 22.78 -11.15
N VAL A 619 15.78 22.60 -9.94
CA VAL A 619 14.40 22.97 -9.58
C VAL A 619 14.18 24.47 -9.61
N ALA A 620 15.07 25.24 -9.00
CA ALA A 620 14.86 26.68 -8.82
C ALA A 620 15.23 27.51 -10.04
N GLU A 621 16.14 27.04 -10.90
CA GLU A 621 16.74 27.87 -11.94
C GLU A 621 16.78 27.21 -13.33
N SER A 622 17.36 26.00 -13.44
CA SER A 622 17.70 25.45 -14.74
C SER A 622 16.47 25.01 -15.52
N VAL A 623 15.57 24.25 -14.88
CA VAL A 623 14.32 23.79 -15.51
C VAL A 623 13.39 24.98 -15.82
N PRO A 624 13.14 25.91 -14.90
CA PRO A 624 12.33 27.11 -15.22
C PRO A 624 12.89 27.92 -16.37
N ARG A 625 14.20 28.12 -16.43
CA ARG A 625 14.85 28.90 -17.49
C ARG A 625 14.84 28.21 -18.85
N ALA A 626 15.07 26.88 -18.87
CA ALA A 626 15.23 26.15 -20.12
C ALA A 626 13.89 25.75 -20.76
N PHE A 627 12.87 25.43 -19.94
CA PHE A 627 11.61 24.87 -20.41
C PHE A 627 10.38 25.70 -20.08
N GLY A 628 10.53 26.83 -19.37
CA GLY A 628 9.41 27.63 -18.89
C GLY A 628 8.50 26.91 -17.88
N ILE A 629 8.98 25.83 -17.28
CA ILE A 629 8.24 25.07 -16.27
C ILE A 629 8.51 25.70 -14.91
N PRO A 630 7.49 26.23 -14.20
CA PRO A 630 7.71 26.86 -12.91
C PRO A 630 8.23 25.85 -11.89
N ALA A 631 9.03 26.30 -10.92
CA ALA A 631 9.59 25.46 -9.86
C ALA A 631 8.51 24.64 -9.09
N ASP A 632 7.32 25.22 -8.97
CA ASP A 632 6.16 24.56 -8.35
C ASP A 632 5.61 23.37 -9.14
N SER A 633 5.95 23.26 -10.42
CA SER A 633 5.57 22.14 -11.31
C SER A 633 6.72 21.16 -11.53
N VAL A 634 7.81 21.30 -10.76
CA VAL A 634 8.93 20.36 -10.74
C VAL A 634 8.83 19.49 -9.50
N GLN A 635 8.89 18.19 -9.66
CA GLN A 635 8.94 17.24 -8.56
C GLN A 635 10.32 16.61 -8.44
N VAL A 636 10.80 16.47 -7.22
CA VAL A 636 12.04 15.73 -6.94
C VAL A 636 11.65 14.34 -6.40
N ILE A 637 12.31 13.31 -6.92
CA ILE A 637 12.10 11.91 -6.50
C ILE A 637 13.46 11.33 -6.09
N THR A 638 13.51 10.67 -4.92
CA THR A 638 14.73 10.03 -4.40
C THR A 638 14.39 8.69 -3.73
N PRO A 639 15.33 7.75 -3.58
CA PRO A 639 15.02 6.41 -3.08
C PRO A 639 14.45 6.34 -1.67
N GLY A 640 14.82 7.24 -0.77
CA GLY A 640 14.36 7.12 0.61
C GLY A 640 14.34 8.45 1.37
N HIS A 641 13.90 8.39 2.63
CA HIS A 641 13.81 9.56 3.50
C HIS A 641 15.14 9.92 4.18
N GLY A 642 15.98 8.93 4.43
CA GLY A 642 17.28 9.06 5.08
C GLY A 642 18.43 9.36 4.13
N GLY A 643 19.65 9.33 4.66
CA GLY A 643 20.85 9.61 3.88
C GLY A 643 21.09 11.11 3.62
N SER A 644 22.25 11.41 3.06
CA SER A 644 22.70 12.81 2.85
C SER A 644 21.97 13.51 1.70
N ALA A 645 21.29 12.79 0.83
CA ALA A 645 20.45 13.32 -0.26
C ALA A 645 19.07 12.63 -0.33
N GLY A 646 18.58 12.14 0.80
CA GLY A 646 17.21 11.66 0.93
C GLY A 646 16.20 12.80 1.00
N THR A 647 14.89 12.47 1.08
CA THR A 647 13.82 13.49 1.04
C THR A 647 13.96 14.53 2.13
N ARG A 648 14.48 14.16 3.33
CA ARG A 648 14.67 15.11 4.44
C ARG A 648 15.70 16.19 4.08
N ALA A 649 16.87 15.79 3.61
CA ALA A 649 17.94 16.72 3.24
C ALA A 649 17.55 17.59 2.03
N LEU A 650 16.95 16.97 1.00
CA LEU A 650 16.48 17.66 -0.20
C LEU A 650 15.37 18.66 0.13
N ASN A 651 14.38 18.27 0.94
CA ASN A 651 13.30 19.17 1.34
C ASN A 651 13.78 20.34 2.18
N ALA A 652 14.75 20.13 3.08
CA ALA A 652 15.36 21.23 3.84
C ALA A 652 16.02 22.25 2.91
N ALA A 653 16.85 21.81 1.97
CA ALA A 653 17.52 22.66 1.02
C ALA A 653 16.55 23.35 0.03
N LEU A 654 15.51 22.64 -0.41
CA LEU A 654 14.49 23.20 -1.30
C LEU A 654 13.61 24.22 -0.57
N LYS A 655 13.23 23.96 0.70
CA LYS A 655 12.50 24.93 1.53
C LYS A 655 13.30 26.23 1.67
N GLU A 656 14.58 26.12 2.04
CA GLU A 656 15.45 27.29 2.17
C GLU A 656 15.51 28.15 0.90
N ARG A 657 15.49 27.50 -0.27
CA ARG A 657 15.58 28.18 -1.58
C ARG A 657 14.25 28.67 -2.14
N LEU A 658 13.16 27.89 -1.97
CA LEU A 658 11.87 28.15 -2.64
C LEU A 658 10.87 28.89 -1.75
N ASN A 659 10.83 28.57 -0.46
CA ASN A 659 9.95 29.22 0.52
C ASN A 659 10.66 29.42 1.86
N PRO A 660 11.68 30.31 1.89
CA PRO A 660 12.45 30.54 3.12
C PRO A 660 11.54 31.09 4.23
N GLY A 661 11.67 30.53 5.41
CA GLY A 661 10.87 30.92 6.56
C GLY A 661 11.38 30.30 7.86
N PRO A 662 10.97 30.84 9.02
CA PRO A 662 11.44 30.38 10.34
C PRO A 662 10.82 29.05 10.80
N GLY A 663 9.91 28.42 10.02
CA GLY A 663 9.23 27.20 10.45
C GLY A 663 8.23 27.44 11.60
N ARG A 664 7.39 28.46 11.46
CA ARG A 664 6.49 28.96 12.56
C ARG A 664 5.57 27.91 13.14
N PHE A 665 5.23 26.90 12.36
CA PHE A 665 4.20 25.91 12.69
C PHE A 665 4.84 24.51 12.79
N GLY A 666 5.71 24.28 13.76
CA GLY A 666 6.36 22.97 13.90
C GLY A 666 7.32 22.64 12.74
N GLY A 667 8.07 23.63 12.23
CA GLY A 667 8.94 23.46 11.08
C GLY A 667 8.33 23.87 9.73
N PHE A 668 7.03 24.17 9.69
CA PHE A 668 6.29 24.57 8.48
C PHE A 668 6.00 26.08 8.46
N ASP A 669 5.88 26.62 7.26
CA ASP A 669 5.43 27.98 7.00
C ASP A 669 4.31 27.99 5.94
N PRO A 670 3.44 29.03 5.90
CA PRO A 670 2.43 29.15 4.85
C PRO A 670 3.05 29.08 3.46
N GLY A 671 2.44 28.30 2.58
CA GLY A 671 2.92 28.08 1.21
C GLY A 671 3.90 26.92 1.05
N ASP A 672 4.35 26.30 2.14
CA ASP A 672 5.18 25.09 2.06
C ASP A 672 4.43 23.98 1.32
N ARG A 673 5.12 23.33 0.37
CA ARG A 673 4.64 22.08 -0.19
C ARG A 673 4.82 20.97 0.85
N VAL A 674 3.78 20.21 1.03
CA VAL A 674 3.75 19.10 1.98
C VAL A 674 3.14 17.86 1.37
N VAL A 675 3.44 16.72 1.99
CA VAL A 675 2.72 15.47 1.82
C VAL A 675 2.08 15.15 3.17
N HIS A 676 0.77 14.98 3.16
CA HIS A 676 -0.01 14.49 4.30
C HIS A 676 -0.13 12.97 4.17
N VAL A 677 0.29 12.25 5.20
CA VAL A 677 0.28 10.78 5.27
C VAL A 677 -0.58 10.37 6.45
N PRO A 678 -1.90 10.31 6.28
CA PRO A 678 -2.82 9.97 7.38
C PRO A 678 -2.72 8.52 7.83
N SER A 679 -2.28 7.63 6.94
CA SER A 679 -2.05 6.21 7.19
C SER A 679 -0.95 5.69 6.26
N PRO A 680 -0.31 4.56 6.58
CA PRO A 680 0.65 3.92 5.68
C PRO A 680 0.08 3.71 4.27
N GLY A 681 0.89 3.97 3.25
CA GLY A 681 0.49 3.82 1.85
C GLY A 681 -0.40 4.94 1.30
N ARG A 682 -0.85 5.89 2.10
CA ARG A 682 -1.67 7.01 1.68
C ARG A 682 -0.89 8.32 1.76
N ALA A 683 -0.49 8.86 0.63
CA ALA A 683 0.26 10.11 0.52
C ALA A 683 -0.56 11.14 -0.25
N GLU A 684 -0.93 12.23 0.39
CA GLU A 684 -1.75 13.30 -0.19
C GLU A 684 -0.91 14.57 -0.35
N PRO A 685 -0.57 14.97 -1.58
CA PRO A 685 0.17 16.20 -1.79
C PRO A 685 -0.69 17.41 -1.44
N GLY A 686 -0.10 18.40 -0.78
CA GLY A 686 -0.80 19.60 -0.36
C GLY A 686 0.11 20.79 -0.12
N ARG A 687 -0.51 21.87 0.38
CA ARG A 687 0.18 23.09 0.79
C ARG A 687 -0.28 23.55 2.16
N VAL A 688 0.63 24.08 2.93
CA VAL A 688 0.32 24.71 4.21
C VAL A 688 -0.39 26.04 3.97
N VAL A 689 -1.55 26.21 4.58
CA VAL A 689 -2.33 27.44 4.53
C VAL A 689 -2.09 28.29 5.77
N SER A 690 -2.29 27.69 6.95
CA SER A 690 -2.17 28.34 8.25
C SER A 690 -2.05 27.29 9.35
N ALA A 691 -1.87 27.74 10.59
CA ALA A 691 -2.04 26.93 11.77
C ALA A 691 -2.71 27.73 12.88
N ASP A 692 -3.46 27.04 13.73
CA ASP A 692 -4.12 27.58 14.89
C ASP A 692 -4.10 26.60 16.08
N ALA A 693 -4.98 26.80 17.06
CA ALA A 693 -5.08 25.93 18.22
C ALA A 693 -5.59 24.51 17.88
N GLN A 694 -6.26 24.33 16.75
CA GLN A 694 -6.77 23.04 16.28
C GLN A 694 -5.69 22.22 15.60
N GLY A 695 -4.72 22.87 14.97
CA GLY A 695 -3.64 22.20 14.27
C GLY A 695 -3.12 22.92 13.03
N LEU A 696 -2.56 22.15 12.11
CA LEU A 696 -2.03 22.63 10.85
C LEU A 696 -3.09 22.51 9.75
N HIS A 697 -3.39 23.63 9.11
CA HIS A 697 -4.37 23.70 8.02
C HIS A 697 -3.67 23.52 6.68
N LEU A 698 -4.08 22.50 5.95
CA LEU A 698 -3.56 22.12 4.63
C LEU A 698 -4.63 22.36 3.56
N ASP A 699 -4.19 22.68 2.36
CA ASP A 699 -4.96 22.56 1.13
C ASP A 699 -4.40 21.36 0.36
N ALA A 700 -5.15 20.26 0.33
CA ALA A 700 -4.79 19.06 -0.39
C ALA A 700 -5.82 18.79 -1.49
N ALA A 701 -5.39 18.90 -2.75
CA ALA A 701 -6.24 18.70 -3.94
C ALA A 701 -7.55 19.52 -3.93
N GLY A 702 -7.52 20.75 -3.35
CA GLY A 702 -8.69 21.65 -3.22
C GLY A 702 -9.58 21.34 -2.00
N ALA A 703 -9.27 20.33 -1.22
CA ALA A 703 -9.91 20.04 0.06
C ALA A 703 -9.09 20.68 1.20
N ARG A 704 -9.80 21.29 2.16
CA ARG A 704 -9.14 21.78 3.36
C ARG A 704 -9.11 20.70 4.41
N ILE A 705 -7.91 20.38 4.88
CA ILE A 705 -7.65 19.38 5.92
C ILE A 705 -7.04 20.11 7.11
N VAL A 706 -7.45 19.74 8.31
CA VAL A 706 -6.84 20.20 9.57
C VAL A 706 -6.17 18.99 10.22
N VAL A 707 -4.85 19.02 10.31
CA VAL A 707 -4.07 17.99 10.99
C VAL A 707 -3.86 18.43 12.44
N PRO A 708 -4.35 17.66 13.43
CA PRO A 708 -4.17 17.97 14.84
C PRO A 708 -2.70 18.14 15.19
N LYS A 709 -2.41 19.06 16.12
CA LYS A 709 -1.03 19.42 16.48
C LYS A 709 -0.18 18.21 16.88
N GLU A 710 -0.78 17.26 17.59
CA GLU A 710 -0.13 16.04 18.09
C GLU A 710 0.22 15.06 16.96
N GLN A 711 -0.41 15.21 15.80
CA GLN A 711 -0.23 14.34 14.63
C GLN A 711 0.64 14.98 13.53
N VAL A 712 0.96 16.28 13.64
CA VAL A 712 1.71 16.98 12.60
C VAL A 712 3.07 16.32 12.35
N ASP A 713 3.82 16.01 13.40
CA ASP A 713 5.17 15.43 13.28
C ASP A 713 5.15 14.02 12.66
N SER A 714 4.07 13.27 12.83
CA SER A 714 3.93 11.92 12.29
C SER A 714 3.29 11.90 10.90
N GLN A 715 2.38 12.84 10.61
CA GLN A 715 1.56 12.79 9.39
C GLN A 715 1.91 13.84 8.33
N VAL A 716 2.73 14.84 8.63
CA VAL A 716 3.06 15.90 7.65
C VAL A 716 4.55 15.98 7.40
N ARG A 717 4.93 15.98 6.14
CA ARG A 717 6.30 16.15 5.70
C ARG A 717 6.36 17.17 4.57
N HIS A 718 7.52 17.83 4.41
CA HIS A 718 7.72 18.66 3.23
C HIS A 718 7.69 17.81 1.96
N GLY A 719 7.09 18.33 0.87
CA GLY A 719 6.74 17.59 -0.34
C GLY A 719 7.38 18.09 -1.63
N TRP A 720 8.46 18.89 -1.57
CA TRP A 720 9.23 19.22 -2.79
C TRP A 720 10.02 18.01 -3.29
N ALA A 721 10.52 17.20 -2.37
CA ALA A 721 11.13 15.89 -2.64
C ALA A 721 10.28 14.80 -1.97
N VAL A 722 9.98 13.78 -2.74
CA VAL A 722 9.18 12.61 -2.32
C VAL A 722 9.91 11.33 -2.71
N THR A 723 9.43 10.21 -2.22
CA THR A 723 9.91 8.91 -2.65
C THR A 723 9.17 8.45 -3.91
N ALA A 724 9.65 7.39 -4.56
CA ALA A 724 9.00 6.86 -5.75
C ALA A 724 7.59 6.32 -5.44
N HIS A 725 7.39 5.67 -4.28
CA HIS A 725 6.05 5.21 -3.86
C HIS A 725 5.07 6.37 -3.67
N GLN A 726 5.50 7.47 -3.05
CA GLN A 726 4.68 8.67 -2.90
C GLN A 726 4.38 9.36 -4.23
N ALA A 727 5.18 9.09 -5.26
CA ALA A 727 5.02 9.66 -6.59
C ALA A 727 4.14 8.81 -7.52
N VAL A 728 3.89 7.54 -7.21
CA VAL A 728 3.07 6.67 -8.07
C VAL A 728 1.65 7.21 -8.21
N GLY A 729 1.09 7.08 -9.41
CA GLY A 729 -0.24 7.60 -9.76
C GLY A 729 -0.27 9.08 -10.14
N ALA A 730 0.76 9.86 -9.79
CA ALA A 730 0.89 11.26 -10.18
C ALA A 730 1.96 11.46 -11.25
N ARG A 731 1.85 12.56 -12.02
CA ARG A 731 2.85 12.98 -13.01
C ARG A 731 3.06 14.47 -12.94
N TRP A 732 4.24 14.90 -13.38
CA TRP A 732 4.63 16.30 -13.35
C TRP A 732 5.26 16.71 -14.68
N PRO A 733 5.06 17.97 -15.09
CA PRO A 733 5.71 18.51 -16.28
C PRO A 733 7.23 18.34 -16.30
N ALA A 734 7.88 18.37 -15.13
CA ALA A 734 9.29 18.03 -14.99
C ALA A 734 9.55 17.26 -13.70
N VAL A 735 10.45 16.29 -13.80
CA VAL A 735 10.91 15.47 -12.65
C VAL A 735 12.42 15.51 -12.56
N VAL A 736 12.92 15.63 -11.34
CA VAL A 736 14.34 15.49 -11.01
C VAL A 736 14.50 14.24 -10.15
N VAL A 737 15.02 13.18 -10.73
CA VAL A 737 15.32 11.94 -10.01
C VAL A 737 16.74 12.04 -9.45
N VAL A 738 16.88 11.87 -8.13
CA VAL A 738 18.16 11.99 -7.42
C VAL A 738 18.62 10.63 -6.95
N LEU A 739 19.77 10.20 -7.47
CA LEU A 739 20.40 8.90 -7.20
C LEU A 739 21.75 9.15 -6.55
N PRO A 740 21.80 9.41 -5.22
CA PRO A 740 23.07 9.58 -4.51
C PRO A 740 23.82 8.25 -4.38
N GLY A 741 25.13 8.30 -4.20
CA GLY A 741 25.99 7.11 -4.17
C GLY A 741 25.60 6.07 -3.11
N ASP A 742 25.06 6.52 -1.96
CA ASP A 742 24.57 5.67 -0.87
C ASP A 742 23.22 4.98 -1.18
N ALA A 743 22.53 5.39 -2.24
CA ALA A 743 21.26 4.80 -2.64
C ALA A 743 21.37 3.58 -3.57
N ALA A 744 22.57 3.15 -3.93
CA ALA A 744 22.79 2.07 -4.91
C ALA A 744 22.06 0.76 -4.56
N GLN A 745 21.97 0.43 -3.26
CA GLN A 745 21.29 -0.79 -2.80
C GLN A 745 19.76 -0.70 -2.79
N ALA A 746 19.21 0.51 -2.85
CA ALA A 746 17.77 0.74 -2.86
C ALA A 746 17.18 0.71 -4.28
N LEU A 747 18.02 0.61 -5.31
CA LEU A 747 17.58 0.63 -6.69
C LEU A 747 17.16 -0.77 -7.16
N SER A 748 15.99 -0.82 -7.80
CA SER A 748 15.48 -1.98 -8.53
C SER A 748 14.86 -1.52 -9.84
N ARG A 749 14.58 -2.44 -10.73
CA ARG A 749 14.00 -2.15 -12.05
C ARG A 749 12.68 -1.39 -11.92
N ASP A 750 11.78 -1.88 -11.11
CA ASP A 750 10.47 -1.29 -10.84
C ASP A 750 10.57 0.11 -10.20
N TRP A 751 11.55 0.32 -9.32
CA TRP A 751 11.81 1.63 -8.74
C TRP A 751 12.24 2.64 -9.83
N VAL A 752 13.23 2.28 -10.66
CA VAL A 752 13.73 3.15 -11.74
C VAL A 752 12.63 3.42 -12.76
N TYR A 753 11.90 2.36 -13.16
CA TYR A 753 10.75 2.44 -14.05
C TYR A 753 9.70 3.45 -13.53
N SER A 754 9.31 3.28 -12.27
CA SER A 754 8.31 4.15 -11.63
C SER A 754 8.78 5.59 -11.54
N ALA A 755 10.00 5.83 -11.05
CA ALA A 755 10.52 7.18 -10.84
C ALA A 755 10.68 7.95 -12.17
N PHE A 756 11.20 7.30 -13.21
CA PHE A 756 11.44 7.92 -14.51
C PHE A 756 10.12 8.18 -15.27
N GLY A 757 9.16 7.26 -15.14
CA GLY A 757 7.83 7.37 -15.76
C GLY A 757 6.96 8.51 -15.20
N ARG A 758 7.38 9.18 -14.11
CA ARG A 758 6.60 10.32 -13.55
C ARG A 758 6.78 11.62 -14.31
N ALA A 759 7.76 11.71 -15.20
CA ALA A 759 7.99 12.89 -16.00
C ALA A 759 7.08 12.93 -17.24
N GLU A 760 6.47 14.10 -17.52
CA GLU A 760 5.65 14.31 -18.72
C GLU A 760 6.47 14.88 -19.88
N ARG A 761 7.29 15.90 -19.61
CA ARG A 761 8.00 16.69 -20.61
C ARG A 761 9.51 16.72 -20.42
N HIS A 762 9.97 16.62 -19.17
CA HIS A 762 11.38 16.72 -18.85
C HIS A 762 11.76 15.84 -17.67
N LEU A 763 12.80 15.03 -17.83
CA LEU A 763 13.42 14.19 -16.82
C LEU A 763 14.88 14.61 -16.66
N SER A 764 15.26 15.05 -15.47
CA SER A 764 16.66 15.22 -15.07
C SER A 764 17.05 14.11 -14.11
N VAL A 765 18.11 13.37 -14.39
CA VAL A 765 18.65 12.33 -13.50
C VAL A 765 19.95 12.83 -12.88
N VAL A 766 19.91 13.15 -11.60
CA VAL A 766 21.11 13.49 -10.81
C VAL A 766 21.79 12.19 -10.39
N HIS A 767 22.87 11.86 -11.08
CA HIS A 767 23.44 10.50 -11.10
C HIS A 767 24.77 10.43 -10.36
N GLY A 768 24.78 9.73 -9.22
CA GLY A 768 25.97 9.45 -8.40
C GLY A 768 26.18 7.98 -8.08
N VAL A 769 25.44 7.07 -8.72
CA VAL A 769 25.48 5.62 -8.42
C VAL A 769 26.25 4.78 -9.45
N ASP A 770 26.95 5.42 -10.41
CA ASP A 770 27.77 4.77 -11.43
C ASP A 770 27.09 3.55 -12.09
N GLN A 771 27.70 2.37 -11.99
CA GLN A 771 27.19 1.13 -12.59
C GLN A 771 25.99 0.54 -11.85
N ALA A 772 25.61 1.07 -10.69
CA ALA A 772 24.45 0.54 -9.95
C ALA A 772 23.13 0.81 -10.66
N LEU A 773 22.99 1.93 -11.39
CA LEU A 773 21.79 2.21 -12.16
C LEU A 773 21.59 1.22 -13.34
N PRO A 774 22.54 1.01 -14.25
CA PRO A 774 22.41 -0.02 -15.30
C PRO A 774 22.16 -1.40 -14.71
N ARG A 775 22.87 -1.75 -13.64
CA ARG A 775 22.70 -3.03 -12.97
C ARG A 775 21.30 -3.19 -12.36
N ALA A 776 20.78 -2.15 -11.71
CA ALA A 776 19.44 -2.17 -11.14
C ALA A 776 18.39 -2.45 -12.22
N VAL A 777 18.52 -1.80 -13.38
CA VAL A 777 17.61 -2.02 -14.51
C VAL A 777 17.73 -3.43 -15.08
N ALA A 778 18.96 -3.92 -15.30
CA ALA A 778 19.18 -5.20 -15.96
C ALA A 778 18.89 -6.40 -15.04
N GLU A 779 19.33 -6.36 -13.78
CA GLU A 779 19.47 -7.53 -12.91
C GLU A 779 18.57 -7.51 -11.69
N VAL A 780 18.26 -6.33 -11.12
CA VAL A 780 17.52 -6.25 -9.85
C VAL A 780 16.02 -6.20 -10.10
N LEU A 781 15.41 -7.37 -10.00
CA LEU A 781 13.96 -7.52 -10.14
C LEU A 781 13.20 -7.06 -8.88
N PRO A 782 11.90 -6.75 -9.01
CA PRO A 782 11.05 -6.51 -7.86
C PRO A 782 11.15 -7.64 -6.83
N LYS A 783 11.21 -7.30 -5.56
CA LYS A 783 11.23 -8.31 -4.49
C LYS A 783 9.93 -9.12 -4.52
N PRO A 784 10.01 -10.45 -4.45
CA PRO A 784 8.81 -11.28 -4.43
C PRO A 784 8.02 -11.03 -3.15
N ARG A 785 6.69 -11.04 -3.27
CA ARG A 785 5.76 -10.97 -2.14
C ARG A 785 5.06 -12.32 -2.01
N THR A 786 4.98 -12.82 -0.79
CA THR A 786 4.22 -14.02 -0.47
C THR A 786 2.80 -13.64 -0.16
N THR A 787 1.86 -14.12 -0.98
CA THR A 787 0.41 -13.86 -0.91
C THR A 787 -0.33 -15.16 -1.17
N ARG A 788 -1.56 -15.29 -0.67
CA ARG A 788 -2.44 -16.43 -0.88
C ARG A 788 -3.47 -16.20 -1.99
N LEU A 789 -3.70 -14.94 -2.36
CA LEU A 789 -4.78 -14.53 -3.26
C LEU A 789 -4.77 -15.26 -4.60
N THR A 790 -3.59 -15.49 -5.22
CA THR A 790 -3.48 -16.25 -6.47
C THR A 790 -4.03 -17.67 -6.34
N GLY A 791 -3.69 -18.35 -5.23
CA GLY A 791 -4.17 -19.72 -4.94
C GLY A 791 -5.67 -19.77 -4.71
N LEU A 792 -6.19 -18.83 -3.89
CA LEU A 792 -7.61 -18.70 -3.59
C LEU A 792 -8.43 -18.46 -4.86
N LEU A 793 -8.03 -17.53 -5.71
CA LEU A 793 -8.72 -17.24 -6.97
C LEU A 793 -8.73 -18.45 -7.92
N ARG A 794 -7.61 -19.17 -8.05
CA ARG A 794 -7.56 -20.36 -8.89
C ARG A 794 -8.49 -21.46 -8.38
N ALA A 795 -8.55 -21.66 -7.08
CA ALA A 795 -9.44 -22.65 -6.46
C ALA A 795 -10.92 -22.31 -6.72
N LEU A 796 -11.30 -21.03 -6.58
CA LEU A 796 -12.68 -20.56 -6.84
C LEU A 796 -13.08 -20.70 -8.32
N VAL A 797 -12.17 -20.38 -9.25
CA VAL A 797 -12.40 -20.53 -10.69
C VAL A 797 -12.57 -22.01 -11.07
N ALA A 798 -11.72 -22.88 -10.51
CA ALA A 798 -11.83 -24.32 -10.76
C ALA A 798 -13.17 -24.87 -10.22
N ALA A 799 -13.55 -24.50 -9.01
CA ALA A 799 -14.82 -24.92 -8.39
C ALA A 799 -16.06 -24.43 -9.18
N ALA A 800 -15.98 -23.25 -9.80
CA ALA A 800 -17.08 -22.72 -10.65
C ALA A 800 -17.20 -23.47 -11.98
N GLN A 801 -16.09 -23.99 -12.52
CA GLN A 801 -16.07 -24.79 -13.76
C GLN A 801 -16.56 -26.22 -13.56
N ASP A 802 -16.41 -26.77 -12.36
CA ASP A 802 -16.81 -28.12 -12.00
C ASP A 802 -18.31 -28.23 -11.61
N GLN A 803 -19.03 -27.12 -11.47
CA GLN A 803 -20.47 -27.12 -11.22
C GLN A 803 -21.21 -27.48 -12.53
N PRO A 804 -21.95 -28.61 -12.61
CA PRO A 804 -22.73 -28.88 -13.78
C PRO A 804 -23.87 -27.86 -13.94
N GLU A 805 -24.05 -27.34 -15.16
CA GLU A 805 -25.14 -26.45 -15.56
C GLU A 805 -26.54 -27.03 -15.23
#